data_7b888597b7a369cec7430d2521e888b9
#
_entry.id   7b888597b7a369cec7430d2521e888b9
#
_cell.length_a   1.000
_cell.length_b   1.000
_cell.length_c   1.000
_cell.angle_alpha   90.00
_cell.angle_beta   90.00
_cell.angle_gamma   90.00
#
_symmetry.space_group_name_H-M   'P 1'
#
loop_
_entity.id
_entity.type
_entity.pdbx_description
1 polymer ?
#
loop_
_entity_poly.entity_id
_entity_poly.type
_entity_poly.pdbx_seq_one_letter_code
_entity_poly.pdbx_strand_id
1 'polypeptide(L)'
;MLKYFKILKLGLLSALLLSLDKNPFQLANEYPLDLYLPDDLEVTLWAESPMLYNPSNMDTDVKGRIWVTEAVNYRKFNREGKPFLHREEGDRIVILTDSDQDGKADQSKVFVQDKDLISPMGIAVIGNVVLVSCSPHLIKYTDTDGDDKPDKKEILLTGFGGLDHDHSLHSVVTGPDGAYYFNVGNAGPHEVTDKSGFTLRSGSLYTGGSPYNLQNQGNQKSDDGKIWVGGLQLKMNEDATGLKVLAHNFRNSFETYVDGMGNMWQNDNDDQVVTCRVSWLAEGGNAGFFSEDGTRYWNADHRPNQTMWQAHWHQNDPGVMPAGDNTGAGSPTGMLRIEGDGLGVKYRGMVLSCDAGRNVLFGYQPYKSGSGYHLAGKKSIFLSSNKEDDPAYEWNNKAFFENKSKWFRPSDALIGTDGALYVADWFDAVVGGHQVKDEKAYGRIYRITPKRKKVKTPTLDFSTRNGLIIAFNNPAVNVRNQAFNALKRNELSAFEAALSWVENKNPFTSARAYYLMGYAGVRGIDFLKNKLKNGNEDQKIVAFRALRSVLPADHLLEIIKTMPSQSSSFLRREIILALEKEAYSTKNAILQSLLLPYQDAYFNNAVKLVLGEENVDLFYKQNKELLTQEGYFDLLFTLHPNSALDFFKNIVLDTESTLEKRKKALTAIGFMHSREAVQAVLTFKTNPNQSIAEEANYWLVFRSSNLWSELHDWSDDADALAKQKILFKMLANKEKVQNVNIAFGDRKNTALSMAKNEVGAQILLDLLKKNILTGALADSSRMALLASDLPAIRLQAQGLNQMENENLSFPQAEIFGLVSNTAAGKEVFNTKCIQCHQMDLLGMHIGPNLTYISSKLDKVGLYEAIVYPNSSIVFGYEAFNIEMKDENRYYGFLLSENENNLTIKDLAGKQIVLKKSEVKSKVKETKSLMPAAKSLNISHQELADLLAYLSTSKI
;
A
#
# COMPACT_ATOMS: atom_id res chain seq x y z
N MET A 1 -14.86 -79.09 -3.50
CA MET A 1 -15.11 -77.84 -4.14
C MET A 1 -15.73 -76.74 -3.17
N LEU A 2 -16.56 -77.09 -2.20
CA LEU A 2 -17.16 -76.09 -1.33
C LEU A 2 -16.23 -75.41 -0.29
N LYS A 3 -15.09 -76.04 0.04
CA LYS A 3 -14.13 -75.46 1.02
C LYS A 3 -13.26 -74.37 0.38
N TYR A 4 -13.00 -74.40 -0.87
CA TYR A 4 -12.20 -73.42 -1.58
C TYR A 4 -12.99 -72.14 -1.91
N PHE A 5 -14.30 -72.21 -2.06
CA PHE A 5 -15.18 -71.04 -2.26
C PHE A 5 -15.35 -70.15 -1.02
N LYS A 6 -15.23 -70.70 0.21
CA LYS A 6 -15.28 -69.87 1.45
C LYS A 6 -14.00 -69.16 1.72
N ILE A 7 -12.84 -69.68 1.33
CA ILE A 7 -11.53 -69.02 1.50
C ILE A 7 -11.38 -67.89 0.49
N LEU A 8 -11.89 -68.07 -0.75
CA LEU A 8 -11.86 -67.01 -1.78
C LEU A 8 -12.80 -65.82 -1.42
N LYS A 9 -13.98 -66.07 -0.78
CA LYS A 9 -14.87 -65.01 -0.32
C LYS A 9 -14.33 -64.25 0.89
N LEU A 10 -13.62 -64.89 1.81
CA LEU A 10 -12.95 -64.19 2.92
C LEU A 10 -11.74 -63.42 2.45
N GLY A 11 -10.99 -63.90 1.48
CA GLY A 11 -9.86 -63.20 0.91
C GLY A 11 -10.28 -61.98 0.07
N LEU A 12 -11.39 -62.03 -0.64
CA LEU A 12 -11.95 -60.86 -1.33
C LEU A 12 -12.61 -59.85 -0.41
N LEU A 13 -13.20 -60.28 0.73
CA LEU A 13 -13.75 -59.35 1.73
C LEU A 13 -12.67 -58.68 2.56
N SER A 14 -11.57 -59.34 2.87
CA SER A 14 -10.41 -58.73 3.53
C SER A 14 -9.61 -57.86 2.56
N ALA A 15 -9.51 -58.16 1.28
CA ALA A 15 -8.94 -57.27 0.27
C ALA A 15 -9.83 -56.04 -0.03
N LEU A 16 -11.18 -56.18 0.06
CA LEU A 16 -12.10 -55.05 -0.07
C LEU A 16 -12.14 -54.17 1.20
N LEU A 17 -11.91 -54.74 2.41
CA LEU A 17 -11.82 -53.98 3.64
C LEU A 17 -10.44 -53.31 3.82
N LEU A 18 -9.38 -53.80 3.16
CA LEU A 18 -8.07 -53.16 3.12
C LEU A 18 -7.95 -52.10 2.01
N SER A 19 -8.93 -51.97 1.11
CA SER A 19 -8.98 -50.92 0.08
C SER A 19 -9.94 -49.76 0.44
N LEU A 20 -10.61 -49.83 1.63
CA LEU A 20 -11.56 -48.79 2.06
C LEU A 20 -10.97 -47.81 3.07
N ASP A 21 -9.68 -47.94 3.41
CA ASP A 21 -9.01 -47.05 4.37
C ASP A 21 -7.88 -46.20 3.73
N LYS A 22 -8.03 -45.80 2.50
CA LYS A 22 -7.27 -44.65 2.01
C LYS A 22 -8.17 -43.43 2.07
N ASN A 23 -8.00 -42.65 3.13
CA ASN A 23 -8.46 -41.27 3.18
C ASN A 23 -8.07 -40.61 1.83
N PRO A 24 -9.03 -40.19 0.99
CA PRO A 24 -8.72 -39.61 -0.32
C PRO A 24 -7.85 -38.34 -0.24
N PHE A 25 -7.70 -37.80 0.94
CA PHE A 25 -6.89 -36.59 1.23
C PHE A 25 -5.66 -36.94 2.10
N GLN A 26 -5.04 -38.10 1.96
CA GLN A 26 -3.76 -38.37 2.61
C GLN A 26 -2.75 -37.34 2.10
N LEU A 27 -2.31 -36.42 2.99
CA LEU A 27 -1.33 -35.38 2.68
C LEU A 27 -0.08 -36.02 2.09
N ALA A 28 0.22 -35.69 0.85
CA ALA A 28 1.34 -36.31 0.12
C ALA A 28 2.68 -35.69 0.51
N ASN A 29 2.67 -34.46 1.10
CA ASN A 29 3.84 -33.63 1.35
C ASN A 29 4.78 -33.62 0.12
N GLU A 30 4.19 -33.32 -1.03
CA GLU A 30 4.87 -33.38 -2.34
C GLU A 30 6.12 -32.49 -2.36
N TYR A 31 6.09 -31.40 -1.58
CA TYR A 31 7.17 -30.43 -1.49
C TYR A 31 7.48 -30.09 -0.03
N PRO A 32 8.22 -30.92 0.72
CA PRO A 32 8.54 -30.64 2.11
C PRO A 32 9.33 -29.35 2.25
N LEU A 33 8.94 -28.51 3.23
CA LEU A 33 9.63 -27.26 3.59
C LEU A 33 10.16 -27.35 4.99
N ASP A 34 11.40 -26.91 5.19
CA ASP A 34 11.91 -26.59 6.51
C ASP A 34 11.42 -25.18 6.90
N LEU A 35 10.66 -25.11 7.99
CA LEU A 35 10.20 -23.84 8.55
C LEU A 35 10.88 -23.59 9.90
N TYR A 36 11.43 -22.39 10.05
CA TYR A 36 12.12 -21.91 11.24
C TYR A 36 11.20 -21.01 12.05
N LEU A 37 11.05 -21.33 13.32
CA LEU A 37 10.17 -20.65 14.27
C LEU A 37 10.77 -20.74 15.69
N PRO A 38 10.24 -20.01 16.71
CA PRO A 38 10.72 -20.08 18.07
C PRO A 38 10.75 -21.51 18.63
N ASP A 39 11.79 -21.82 19.40
CA ASP A 39 12.09 -23.19 19.88
C ASP A 39 10.99 -23.85 20.73
N ASP A 40 10.09 -23.08 21.31
CA ASP A 40 8.97 -23.57 22.14
C ASP A 40 7.69 -23.82 21.33
N LEU A 41 7.72 -23.52 20.04
CA LEU A 41 6.62 -23.76 19.10
C LEU A 41 6.96 -24.90 18.14
N GLU A 42 5.94 -25.54 17.60
CA GLU A 42 6.04 -26.55 16.55
C GLU A 42 5.08 -26.21 15.42
N VAL A 43 5.44 -26.56 14.19
CA VAL A 43 4.65 -26.36 12.98
C VAL A 43 4.26 -27.71 12.39
N THR A 44 3.02 -27.83 11.95
CA THR A 44 2.46 -28.99 11.26
C THR A 44 1.90 -28.54 9.92
N LEU A 45 2.16 -29.27 8.84
CA LEU A 45 1.41 -29.14 7.61
C LEU A 45 -0.03 -29.62 7.87
N TRP A 46 -0.96 -28.65 7.93
CA TRP A 46 -2.34 -28.90 8.33
C TRP A 46 -3.24 -29.29 7.13
N ALA A 47 -3.07 -28.61 6.01
CA ALA A 47 -3.76 -28.91 4.74
C ALA A 47 -2.87 -28.55 3.55
N GLU A 48 -3.07 -29.24 2.43
CA GLU A 48 -2.43 -28.88 1.14
C GLU A 48 -3.33 -29.29 -0.02
N SER A 49 -2.99 -28.85 -1.23
CA SER A 49 -3.68 -29.27 -2.45
C SER A 49 -3.68 -30.81 -2.58
N PRO A 50 -4.80 -31.42 -2.97
CA PRO A 50 -5.95 -30.82 -3.66
C PRO A 50 -7.11 -30.36 -2.76
N MET A 51 -6.92 -30.29 -1.43
CA MET A 51 -7.98 -29.83 -0.52
C MET A 51 -8.32 -28.36 -0.71
N LEU A 52 -7.35 -27.54 -1.12
CA LEU A 52 -7.45 -26.12 -1.42
C LEU A 52 -6.45 -25.76 -2.53
N TYR A 53 -6.61 -24.57 -3.10
CA TYR A 53 -5.70 -24.02 -4.11
C TYR A 53 -5.46 -22.52 -3.88
N ASN A 54 -4.23 -22.01 -4.11
CA ASN A 54 -3.82 -20.61 -3.98
C ASN A 54 -4.62 -19.83 -2.90
N PRO A 55 -4.43 -20.11 -1.61
CA PRO A 55 -5.18 -19.46 -0.54
C PRO A 55 -4.77 -17.99 -0.44
N SER A 56 -5.73 -17.08 -0.57
CA SER A 56 -5.50 -15.63 -0.45
C SER A 56 -5.78 -15.11 0.95
N ASN A 57 -6.86 -15.58 1.59
CA ASN A 57 -7.25 -15.18 2.93
C ASN A 57 -8.03 -16.32 3.61
N MET A 58 -8.09 -16.30 4.94
CA MET A 58 -8.73 -17.33 5.75
C MET A 58 -9.53 -16.75 6.90
N ASP A 59 -10.53 -17.51 7.34
CA ASP A 59 -11.22 -17.28 8.60
C ASP A 59 -11.62 -18.60 9.26
N THR A 60 -12.16 -18.56 10.46
CA THR A 60 -12.61 -19.75 11.19
C THR A 60 -14.01 -19.56 11.73
N ASP A 61 -14.81 -20.63 11.67
CA ASP A 61 -16.15 -20.65 12.23
C ASP A 61 -16.20 -21.17 13.69
N VAL A 62 -17.39 -21.20 14.26
CA VAL A 62 -17.63 -21.65 15.65
C VAL A 62 -17.33 -23.13 15.87
N LYS A 63 -17.26 -23.93 14.81
CA LYS A 63 -16.91 -25.37 14.84
C LYS A 63 -15.39 -25.57 14.73
N GLY A 64 -14.61 -24.48 14.54
CA GLY A 64 -13.16 -24.51 14.36
C GLY A 64 -12.71 -24.96 12.98
N ARG A 65 -13.62 -24.99 12.01
CA ARG A 65 -13.29 -25.24 10.61
C ARG A 65 -12.61 -24.01 10.01
N ILE A 66 -11.65 -24.22 9.12
CA ILE A 66 -10.97 -23.13 8.44
C ILE A 66 -11.64 -22.90 7.08
N TRP A 67 -12.06 -21.68 6.85
CA TRP A 67 -12.64 -21.22 5.60
C TRP A 67 -11.58 -20.48 4.80
N VAL A 68 -11.49 -20.78 3.52
CA VAL A 68 -10.41 -20.28 2.65
C VAL A 68 -11.00 -19.68 1.38
N THR A 69 -10.60 -18.46 1.05
CA THR A 69 -10.77 -17.91 -0.29
C THR A 69 -9.65 -18.42 -1.19
N GLU A 70 -10.02 -19.04 -2.30
CA GLU A 70 -9.09 -19.41 -3.35
C GLU A 70 -9.03 -18.29 -4.38
N ALA A 71 -7.82 -17.90 -4.78
CA ALA A 71 -7.63 -16.87 -5.80
C ALA A 71 -6.79 -17.39 -6.97
N VAL A 72 -7.26 -18.46 -7.58
CA VAL A 72 -6.60 -19.13 -8.73
C VAL A 72 -6.60 -18.24 -9.97
N ASN A 73 -7.58 -17.34 -10.08
CA ASN A 73 -7.66 -16.36 -11.16
C ASN A 73 -6.79 -15.11 -10.93
N TYR A 74 -6.06 -15.01 -9.81
CA TYR A 74 -5.24 -13.85 -9.49
C TYR A 74 -4.24 -13.54 -10.60
N ARG A 75 -4.28 -12.30 -11.12
CA ARG A 75 -3.43 -11.78 -12.21
C ARG A 75 -3.41 -12.58 -13.52
N LYS A 76 -4.25 -13.58 -13.67
CA LYS A 76 -4.25 -14.40 -14.89
C LYS A 76 -5.11 -13.80 -15.99
N PHE A 77 -6.09 -12.98 -15.66
CA PHE A 77 -7.02 -12.42 -16.64
C PHE A 77 -6.48 -11.19 -17.39
N ASN A 78 -5.36 -10.60 -16.98
CA ASN A 78 -4.84 -9.34 -17.53
C ASN A 78 -3.62 -9.51 -18.46
N ARG A 79 -3.34 -10.70 -18.95
CA ARG A 79 -2.24 -10.91 -19.91
C ARG A 79 -2.63 -10.37 -21.30
N GLU A 80 -1.77 -9.52 -21.87
CA GLU A 80 -1.89 -8.99 -23.25
C GLU A 80 -3.19 -8.20 -23.52
N GLY A 81 -3.82 -7.59 -22.51
CA GLY A 81 -5.06 -6.84 -22.65
C GLY A 81 -6.28 -7.70 -23.00
N LYS A 82 -6.22 -9.02 -22.79
CA LYS A 82 -7.36 -9.92 -22.94
C LYS A 82 -7.64 -10.62 -21.62
N PRO A 83 -8.90 -10.66 -21.16
CA PRO A 83 -9.30 -11.46 -20.01
C PRO A 83 -8.96 -12.93 -20.28
N PHE A 84 -8.15 -13.51 -19.41
CA PHE A 84 -7.89 -14.95 -19.39
C PHE A 84 -8.14 -15.45 -17.97
N LEU A 85 -9.24 -16.14 -17.76
CA LEU A 85 -9.55 -16.78 -16.50
C LEU A 85 -9.03 -18.23 -16.51
N HIS A 86 -8.36 -18.60 -15.44
CA HIS A 86 -7.92 -19.98 -15.23
C HIS A 86 -9.10 -20.88 -14.83
N ARG A 87 -10.09 -20.29 -14.12
CA ARG A 87 -11.39 -20.91 -13.79
C ARG A 87 -12.49 -19.99 -14.32
N GLU A 88 -13.14 -20.38 -15.39
CA GLU A 88 -14.21 -19.59 -16.04
C GLU A 88 -15.47 -19.47 -15.17
N GLU A 89 -15.72 -20.45 -14.29
CA GLU A 89 -16.83 -20.47 -13.34
C GLU A 89 -16.59 -19.56 -12.13
N GLY A 90 -15.43 -18.93 -12.05
CA GLY A 90 -14.97 -18.15 -10.90
C GLY A 90 -14.20 -18.95 -9.87
N ASP A 91 -13.61 -18.24 -8.92
CA ASP A 91 -12.91 -18.85 -7.81
C ASP A 91 -13.86 -19.40 -6.75
N ARG A 92 -13.32 -20.10 -5.74
CA ARG A 92 -14.10 -20.82 -4.75
C ARG A 92 -13.85 -20.30 -3.35
N ILE A 93 -14.81 -20.56 -2.47
CA ILE A 93 -14.63 -20.58 -1.03
C ILE A 93 -14.74 -22.02 -0.58
N VAL A 94 -13.75 -22.51 0.14
CA VAL A 94 -13.72 -23.89 0.63
C VAL A 94 -13.68 -23.93 2.16
N ILE A 95 -14.31 -24.99 2.72
CA ILE A 95 -14.35 -25.27 4.17
C ILE A 95 -13.47 -26.49 4.42
N LEU A 96 -12.46 -26.33 5.25
CA LEU A 96 -11.56 -27.41 5.63
C LEU A 96 -11.84 -27.83 7.08
N THR A 97 -11.87 -29.11 7.33
CA THR A 97 -12.20 -29.70 8.64
C THR A 97 -11.15 -30.74 9.05
N ASP A 98 -10.74 -30.69 10.30
CA ASP A 98 -10.01 -31.72 11.03
C ASP A 98 -11.07 -32.47 11.89
N SER A 99 -11.68 -33.53 11.32
CA SER A 99 -12.85 -34.15 11.92
C SER A 99 -12.50 -35.11 13.07
N ASP A 100 -11.30 -35.66 13.08
CA ASP A 100 -10.80 -36.57 14.11
C ASP A 100 -9.92 -35.86 15.18
N GLN A 101 -9.66 -34.56 14.98
CA GLN A 101 -8.86 -33.72 15.87
C GLN A 101 -7.41 -34.24 16.06
N ASP A 102 -6.84 -34.78 15.01
CA ASP A 102 -5.42 -35.22 14.99
C ASP A 102 -4.43 -34.06 14.74
N GLY A 103 -4.94 -32.90 14.34
CA GLY A 103 -4.18 -31.69 14.02
C GLY A 103 -3.89 -31.51 12.53
N LYS A 104 -4.63 -32.26 11.67
CA LYS A 104 -4.58 -32.14 10.22
C LYS A 104 -5.98 -32.16 9.65
N ALA A 105 -6.21 -31.36 8.59
CA ALA A 105 -7.49 -31.42 7.89
C ALA A 105 -7.62 -32.77 7.12
N ASP A 106 -8.81 -33.35 7.20
CA ASP A 106 -9.16 -34.60 6.54
C ASP A 106 -10.38 -34.47 5.61
N GLN A 107 -11.04 -33.31 5.64
CA GLN A 107 -12.20 -33.02 4.79
C GLN A 107 -12.09 -31.63 4.15
N SER A 108 -12.56 -31.55 2.90
CA SER A 108 -12.70 -30.30 2.15
C SER A 108 -14.07 -30.24 1.49
N LYS A 109 -14.80 -29.14 1.67
CA LYS A 109 -16.11 -28.90 1.07
C LYS A 109 -16.14 -27.54 0.40
N VAL A 110 -16.61 -27.46 -0.84
CA VAL A 110 -16.86 -26.19 -1.53
C VAL A 110 -18.13 -25.56 -0.95
N PHE A 111 -18.01 -24.37 -0.33
CA PHE A 111 -19.13 -23.57 0.10
C PHE A 111 -19.80 -22.89 -1.10
N VAL A 112 -19.02 -22.22 -1.93
CA VAL A 112 -19.50 -21.53 -3.14
C VAL A 112 -18.39 -21.48 -4.21
N GLN A 113 -18.80 -21.60 -5.45
CA GLN A 113 -18.04 -21.19 -6.64
C GLN A 113 -18.92 -20.21 -7.41
N ASP A 114 -18.43 -19.03 -7.74
CA ASP A 114 -19.26 -17.95 -8.26
C ASP A 114 -18.46 -17.11 -9.26
N LYS A 115 -19.08 -16.73 -10.37
CA LYS A 115 -18.46 -15.91 -11.42
C LYS A 115 -18.07 -14.50 -10.98
N ASP A 116 -18.71 -13.98 -9.91
CA ASP A 116 -18.30 -12.71 -9.31
C ASP A 116 -17.09 -12.87 -8.36
N LEU A 117 -16.68 -14.10 -8.06
CA LEU A 117 -15.45 -14.39 -7.32
C LEU A 117 -14.28 -14.53 -8.30
N ILE A 118 -13.69 -13.41 -8.66
CA ILE A 118 -12.44 -13.37 -9.42
C ILE A 118 -11.36 -12.87 -8.45
N SER A 119 -10.54 -13.79 -7.97
CA SER A 119 -9.50 -13.49 -6.98
C SER A 119 -10.03 -12.79 -5.73
N PRO A 120 -10.91 -13.43 -4.94
CA PRO A 120 -11.36 -12.88 -3.68
C PRO A 120 -10.17 -12.75 -2.72
N MET A 121 -10.04 -11.58 -2.07
CA MET A 121 -8.85 -11.22 -1.29
C MET A 121 -9.12 -11.12 0.21
N GLY A 122 -10.36 -11.30 0.65
CA GLY A 122 -10.73 -11.26 2.07
C GLY A 122 -11.99 -12.05 2.36
N ILE A 123 -12.04 -12.63 3.57
CA ILE A 123 -13.19 -13.39 4.07
C ILE A 123 -13.44 -13.09 5.55
N ALA A 124 -14.73 -12.99 5.94
CA ALA A 124 -15.15 -13.00 7.34
C ALA A 124 -16.37 -13.91 7.52
N VAL A 125 -16.25 -14.90 8.39
CA VAL A 125 -17.30 -15.89 8.69
C VAL A 125 -17.94 -15.56 10.04
N ILE A 126 -19.19 -15.08 10.01
CA ILE A 126 -19.89 -14.60 11.20
C ILE A 126 -21.22 -15.35 11.33
N GLY A 127 -21.19 -16.50 11.99
CA GLY A 127 -22.33 -17.40 12.10
C GLY A 127 -22.70 -18.00 10.74
N ASN A 128 -23.90 -17.68 10.26
CA ASN A 128 -24.39 -18.13 8.95
C ASN A 128 -24.15 -17.11 7.82
N VAL A 129 -23.39 -16.05 8.10
CA VAL A 129 -23.03 -15.01 7.13
C VAL A 129 -21.57 -15.11 6.79
N VAL A 130 -21.25 -15.03 5.48
CA VAL A 130 -19.90 -14.99 4.96
C VAL A 130 -19.75 -13.73 4.13
N LEU A 131 -18.88 -12.83 4.58
CA LEU A 131 -18.50 -11.64 3.84
C LEU A 131 -17.28 -11.94 3.00
N VAL A 132 -17.25 -11.45 1.76
CA VAL A 132 -16.15 -11.68 0.83
C VAL A 132 -15.78 -10.38 0.14
N SER A 133 -14.53 -9.99 0.28
CA SER A 133 -13.95 -8.88 -0.48
C SER A 133 -13.48 -9.39 -1.84
N CYS A 134 -14.12 -8.95 -2.90
CA CYS A 134 -13.75 -9.28 -4.27
C CYS A 134 -14.10 -8.09 -5.19
N SER A 135 -13.11 -7.32 -5.57
CA SER A 135 -13.33 -6.10 -6.37
C SER A 135 -14.16 -6.38 -7.61
N PRO A 136 -15.15 -5.53 -7.95
CA PRO A 136 -15.48 -4.24 -7.35
C PRO A 136 -16.46 -4.33 -6.16
N HIS A 137 -16.68 -5.51 -5.59
CA HIS A 137 -17.77 -5.78 -4.65
C HIS A 137 -17.27 -6.23 -3.27
N LEU A 138 -17.98 -5.78 -2.23
CA LEU A 138 -18.05 -6.49 -0.96
C LEU A 138 -19.34 -7.32 -0.97
N ILE A 139 -19.18 -8.64 -1.00
CA ILE A 139 -20.28 -9.61 -1.18
C ILE A 139 -20.63 -10.24 0.17
N LYS A 140 -21.90 -10.47 0.38
CA LYS A 140 -22.44 -11.21 1.52
C LYS A 140 -23.16 -12.46 1.02
N TYR A 141 -22.70 -13.62 1.45
CA TYR A 141 -23.38 -14.88 1.32
C TYR A 141 -24.07 -15.24 2.64
N THR A 142 -25.23 -15.87 2.59
CA THR A 142 -25.95 -16.34 3.78
C THR A 142 -26.40 -17.77 3.56
N ASP A 143 -26.00 -18.66 4.45
CA ASP A 143 -26.46 -20.04 4.57
C ASP A 143 -27.57 -20.04 5.63
N THR A 144 -28.83 -20.22 5.23
CA THR A 144 -29.97 -20.10 6.12
C THR A 144 -30.42 -21.42 6.75
N ASP A 145 -30.09 -22.56 6.13
CA ASP A 145 -30.49 -23.90 6.58
C ASP A 145 -29.35 -24.73 7.18
N GLY A 146 -28.10 -24.21 7.07
CA GLY A 146 -26.91 -24.82 7.71
C GLY A 146 -26.32 -25.99 6.93
N ASP A 147 -26.59 -26.07 5.62
CA ASP A 147 -26.07 -27.15 4.76
C ASP A 147 -24.65 -26.86 4.22
N ASP A 148 -24.02 -25.74 4.63
CA ASP A 148 -22.74 -25.23 4.16
C ASP A 148 -22.75 -24.83 2.68
N LYS A 149 -23.88 -24.28 2.20
CA LYS A 149 -24.02 -23.65 0.91
C LYS A 149 -24.80 -22.33 1.05
N PRO A 150 -24.54 -21.33 0.23
CA PRO A 150 -25.28 -20.08 0.34
C PRO A 150 -26.67 -20.17 -0.32
N ASP A 151 -27.71 -19.84 0.44
CA ASP A 151 -29.09 -19.64 -0.07
C ASP A 151 -29.31 -18.24 -0.64
N LYS A 152 -28.54 -17.27 -0.15
CA LYS A 152 -28.66 -15.85 -0.52
C LYS A 152 -27.31 -15.26 -0.81
N LYS A 153 -27.29 -14.43 -1.87
CA LYS A 153 -26.17 -13.56 -2.22
C LYS A 153 -26.65 -12.11 -2.26
N GLU A 154 -25.91 -11.22 -1.62
CA GLU A 154 -26.18 -9.79 -1.59
C GLU A 154 -24.86 -9.02 -1.85
N ILE A 155 -24.89 -8.05 -2.74
CA ILE A 155 -23.80 -7.09 -2.89
C ILE A 155 -24.03 -5.99 -1.85
N LEU A 156 -23.21 -5.96 -0.81
CA LEU A 156 -23.33 -4.96 0.26
C LEU A 156 -22.85 -3.58 -0.20
N LEU A 157 -21.70 -3.55 -0.85
CA LEU A 157 -21.08 -2.35 -1.42
C LEU A 157 -20.53 -2.69 -2.80
N THR A 158 -20.51 -1.71 -3.69
CA THR A 158 -19.90 -1.81 -5.01
C THR A 158 -19.29 -0.47 -5.41
N GLY A 159 -18.43 -0.48 -6.43
CA GLY A 159 -17.79 0.74 -6.93
C GLY A 159 -16.33 0.90 -6.49
N PHE A 160 -15.74 -0.16 -5.91
CA PHE A 160 -14.29 -0.18 -5.67
C PHE A 160 -13.55 -0.38 -6.98
N GLY A 161 -12.50 0.43 -7.23
CA GLY A 161 -11.61 0.28 -8.37
C GLY A 161 -10.62 -0.89 -8.18
N GLY A 162 -9.64 -0.98 -9.07
CA GLY A 162 -8.58 -1.98 -8.94
C GLY A 162 -9.01 -3.38 -9.37
N LEU A 163 -9.66 -3.49 -10.51
CA LEU A 163 -10.09 -4.79 -11.07
C LEU A 163 -8.93 -5.71 -11.50
N ASP A 164 -7.70 -5.25 -11.40
CA ASP A 164 -6.50 -6.07 -11.60
C ASP A 164 -6.18 -6.97 -10.38
N HIS A 165 -6.93 -6.84 -9.29
CA HIS A 165 -6.82 -7.57 -8.03
C HIS A 165 -5.54 -7.34 -7.22
N ASP A 166 -4.63 -6.53 -7.72
CA ASP A 166 -3.35 -6.28 -7.06
C ASP A 166 -3.41 -5.15 -6.04
N HIS A 167 -4.05 -4.03 -6.41
CA HIS A 167 -4.25 -2.87 -5.55
C HIS A 167 -5.73 -2.57 -5.32
N SER A 168 -6.52 -3.62 -5.18
CA SER A 168 -7.98 -3.54 -5.13
C SER A 168 -8.56 -3.64 -3.72
N LEU A 169 -9.80 -4.07 -3.59
CA LEU A 169 -10.45 -4.37 -2.32
C LEU A 169 -9.85 -5.65 -1.73
N HIS A 170 -9.30 -5.55 -0.52
CA HIS A 170 -8.60 -6.63 0.17
C HIS A 170 -9.39 -7.16 1.38
N SER A 171 -8.74 -7.35 2.54
CA SER A 171 -9.32 -8.03 3.69
C SER A 171 -10.62 -7.41 4.19
N VAL A 172 -11.42 -8.24 4.89
CA VAL A 172 -12.54 -7.79 5.71
C VAL A 172 -12.47 -8.49 7.06
N VAL A 173 -12.53 -7.70 8.14
CA VAL A 173 -12.45 -8.18 9.53
C VAL A 173 -13.49 -7.48 10.40
N THR A 174 -13.72 -8.03 11.60
CA THR A 174 -14.63 -7.42 12.57
C THR A 174 -13.87 -6.76 13.71
N GLY A 175 -14.36 -5.60 14.18
CA GLY A 175 -13.81 -4.90 15.33
C GLY A 175 -14.49 -5.25 16.64
N PRO A 176 -13.92 -4.80 17.79
CA PRO A 176 -14.48 -5.04 19.11
C PRO A 176 -15.81 -4.31 19.38
N ASP A 177 -16.16 -3.35 18.54
CA ASP A 177 -17.42 -2.59 18.54
C ASP A 177 -18.52 -3.24 17.69
N GLY A 178 -18.20 -4.36 17.03
CA GLY A 178 -19.11 -5.10 16.16
C GLY A 178 -19.22 -4.59 14.73
N ALA A 179 -18.44 -3.57 14.36
CA ALA A 179 -18.40 -3.05 13.00
C ALA A 179 -17.51 -3.89 12.08
N TYR A 180 -17.70 -3.72 10.78
CA TYR A 180 -16.83 -4.29 9.74
C TYR A 180 -15.73 -3.30 9.37
N TYR A 181 -14.50 -3.81 9.24
CA TYR A 181 -13.32 -3.06 8.83
C TYR A 181 -12.72 -3.74 7.60
N PHE A 182 -12.34 -2.96 6.62
CA PHE A 182 -11.78 -3.46 5.39
C PHE A 182 -10.90 -2.40 4.73
N ASN A 183 -10.13 -2.79 3.75
CA ASN A 183 -9.19 -1.88 3.10
C ASN A 183 -9.15 -2.08 1.60
N VAL A 184 -8.70 -1.03 0.91
CA VAL A 184 -8.44 -1.05 -0.53
C VAL A 184 -7.06 -0.50 -0.81
N GLY A 185 -6.39 -1.02 -1.81
CA GLY A 185 -5.20 -0.42 -2.37
C GLY A 185 -5.53 0.84 -3.19
N ASN A 186 -4.51 1.44 -3.81
CA ASN A 186 -4.66 2.73 -4.49
C ASN A 186 -5.14 2.65 -5.94
N ALA A 187 -5.47 1.48 -6.46
CA ALA A 187 -6.05 1.35 -7.80
C ALA A 187 -7.49 1.83 -7.79
N GLY A 188 -7.75 2.95 -8.47
CA GLY A 188 -9.05 3.60 -8.46
C GLY A 188 -9.61 3.85 -9.87
N PRO A 189 -10.65 4.67 -9.99
CA PRO A 189 -11.32 5.42 -8.90
C PRO A 189 -12.20 4.54 -8.01
N HIS A 190 -12.47 5.02 -6.80
CA HIS A 190 -13.49 4.45 -5.92
C HIS A 190 -14.69 5.40 -5.85
N GLU A 191 -15.88 4.91 -6.16
CA GLU A 191 -17.15 5.62 -5.98
C GLU A 191 -18.15 4.64 -5.37
N VAL A 192 -18.28 4.69 -4.04
CA VAL A 192 -18.97 3.69 -3.24
C VAL A 192 -20.07 4.34 -2.42
N THR A 193 -21.31 3.94 -2.64
CA THR A 193 -22.47 4.43 -1.88
C THR A 193 -22.93 3.37 -0.88
N ASP A 194 -23.04 3.76 0.39
CA ASP A 194 -23.57 2.90 1.45
C ASP A 194 -25.11 2.90 1.49
N LYS A 195 -25.69 2.03 2.31
CA LYS A 195 -27.16 1.92 2.43
C LYS A 195 -27.83 3.14 3.08
N SER A 196 -27.07 4.05 3.70
CA SER A 196 -27.59 5.33 4.19
C SER A 196 -27.62 6.43 3.13
N GLY A 197 -27.03 6.17 1.96
CA GLY A 197 -26.93 7.12 0.84
C GLY A 197 -25.67 7.98 0.86
N PHE A 198 -24.73 7.76 1.79
CA PHE A 198 -23.43 8.41 1.78
C PHE A 198 -22.57 7.84 0.65
N THR A 199 -22.02 8.69 -0.20
CA THR A 199 -21.09 8.31 -1.27
C THR A 199 -19.67 8.72 -0.96
N LEU A 200 -18.81 7.71 -0.80
CA LEU A 200 -17.37 7.86 -0.77
C LEU A 200 -16.84 8.04 -2.18
N ARG A 201 -16.10 9.13 -2.43
CA ARG A 201 -15.30 9.32 -3.66
C ARG A 201 -13.85 9.43 -3.28
N SER A 202 -13.01 8.69 -3.99
CA SER A 202 -11.57 8.68 -3.78
C SER A 202 -10.86 8.40 -5.09
N GLY A 203 -9.71 9.03 -5.28
CA GLY A 203 -8.90 8.81 -6.47
C GLY A 203 -7.44 9.20 -6.27
N SER A 204 -6.65 8.84 -7.27
CA SER A 204 -5.23 9.14 -7.38
C SER A 204 -4.79 9.00 -8.84
N LEU A 205 -3.49 9.10 -9.12
CA LEU A 205 -2.99 8.88 -10.48
C LEU A 205 -2.86 7.40 -10.88
N TYR A 206 -3.13 6.47 -9.98
CA TYR A 206 -2.96 5.04 -10.25
C TYR A 206 -4.26 4.37 -10.67
N THR A 207 -4.26 3.78 -11.87
CA THR A 207 -5.43 3.11 -12.44
C THR A 207 -5.44 1.59 -12.23
N GLY A 208 -4.38 1.03 -11.65
CA GLY A 208 -4.23 -0.41 -11.47
C GLY A 208 -3.65 -1.15 -12.67
N GLY A 209 -3.21 -0.43 -13.72
CA GLY A 209 -2.69 -1.06 -14.93
C GLY A 209 -3.70 -1.88 -15.73
N SER A 210 -4.94 -1.95 -15.27
CA SER A 210 -6.03 -2.70 -15.87
C SER A 210 -6.69 -1.93 -17.02
N PRO A 211 -7.11 -2.59 -18.10
CA PRO A 211 -7.92 -1.94 -19.13
C PRO A 211 -9.30 -1.49 -18.63
N TYR A 212 -9.71 -1.91 -17.44
CA TYR A 212 -11.02 -1.55 -16.86
C TYR A 212 -11.00 -0.20 -16.13
N ASN A 213 -9.85 0.24 -15.62
CA ASN A 213 -9.68 1.49 -14.88
C ASN A 213 -8.96 2.51 -15.76
N LEU A 214 -9.62 2.98 -16.83
CA LEU A 214 -9.00 3.89 -17.81
C LEU A 214 -8.80 5.30 -17.30
N GLN A 215 -9.52 5.72 -16.24
CA GLN A 215 -9.46 7.06 -15.68
C GLN A 215 -9.47 6.98 -14.16
N ASN A 216 -8.46 7.56 -13.56
CA ASN A 216 -8.40 7.84 -12.14
C ASN A 216 -7.71 9.19 -11.95
N GLN A 217 -8.13 9.99 -11.00
CA GLN A 217 -7.56 11.31 -10.76
C GLN A 217 -7.67 11.68 -9.29
N GLY A 218 -6.74 12.48 -8.81
CA GLY A 218 -6.80 13.05 -7.47
C GLY A 218 -7.86 14.14 -7.33
N ASN A 219 -7.88 14.77 -6.17
CA ASN A 219 -8.76 15.90 -5.83
C ASN A 219 -10.27 15.58 -5.86
N GLN A 220 -10.64 14.30 -5.64
CA GLN A 220 -12.03 13.87 -5.57
C GLN A 220 -12.63 14.16 -4.20
N LYS A 221 -13.76 14.89 -4.15
CA LYS A 221 -14.48 15.17 -2.91
C LYS A 221 -15.57 14.13 -2.65
N SER A 222 -15.54 13.53 -1.47
CA SER A 222 -16.61 12.71 -0.91
C SER A 222 -17.77 13.58 -0.41
N ASP A 223 -18.89 12.93 -0.08
CA ASP A 223 -20.08 13.62 0.48
C ASP A 223 -19.80 14.27 1.86
N ASP A 224 -18.75 13.84 2.58
CA ASP A 224 -18.27 14.50 3.81
C ASP A 224 -17.44 15.78 3.53
N GLY A 225 -17.30 16.16 2.26
CA GLY A 225 -16.55 17.33 1.81
C GLY A 225 -15.03 17.17 1.80
N LYS A 226 -14.50 16.00 2.22
CA LYS A 226 -13.07 15.73 2.31
C LYS A 226 -12.53 15.12 1.01
N ILE A 227 -11.24 15.35 0.77
CA ILE A 227 -10.49 14.69 -0.29
C ILE A 227 -9.82 13.45 0.31
N TRP A 228 -10.26 12.27 -0.12
CA TRP A 228 -9.67 11.00 0.25
C TRP A 228 -8.85 10.45 -0.92
N VAL A 229 -7.57 10.26 -0.70
CA VAL A 229 -6.65 9.73 -1.72
C VAL A 229 -6.65 8.20 -1.67
N GLY A 230 -6.62 7.55 -2.82
CA GLY A 230 -6.69 6.10 -2.95
C GLY A 230 -5.66 5.35 -2.14
N GLY A 231 -5.99 4.12 -1.76
CA GLY A 231 -5.42 3.35 -0.67
C GLY A 231 -6.09 3.75 0.64
N LEU A 232 -7.19 3.05 1.01
CA LEU A 232 -8.07 3.45 2.10
C LEU A 232 -8.19 2.37 3.14
N GLN A 233 -8.34 2.79 4.39
CA GLN A 233 -8.84 1.97 5.49
C GLN A 233 -10.26 2.41 5.80
N LEU A 234 -11.18 1.45 5.82
CA LEU A 234 -12.62 1.70 5.84
C LEU A 234 -13.29 0.98 7.00
N LYS A 235 -14.40 1.55 7.45
CA LYS A 235 -15.29 0.98 8.47
C LYS A 235 -16.73 1.18 8.05
N MET A 236 -17.60 0.20 8.35
CA MET A 236 -19.05 0.34 8.24
C MET A 236 -19.78 -0.48 9.31
N ASN A 237 -21.05 -0.20 9.51
CA ASN A 237 -21.93 -0.98 10.38
C ASN A 237 -22.31 -2.33 9.72
N GLU A 238 -22.78 -3.29 10.52
CA GLU A 238 -23.25 -4.61 10.04
C GLU A 238 -24.34 -4.55 8.97
N ASP A 239 -25.16 -3.50 8.99
CA ASP A 239 -26.27 -3.27 8.06
C ASP A 239 -25.84 -2.55 6.78
N ALA A 240 -24.52 -2.35 6.58
CA ALA A 240 -23.91 -1.63 5.47
C ALA A 240 -24.24 -0.14 5.42
N THR A 241 -24.53 0.48 6.57
CA THR A 241 -24.63 1.93 6.75
C THR A 241 -23.37 2.49 7.42
N GLY A 242 -23.21 3.81 7.44
CA GLY A 242 -22.16 4.50 8.18
C GLY A 242 -20.76 4.20 7.64
N LEU A 243 -20.62 4.07 6.32
CA LEU A 243 -19.31 3.94 5.67
C LEU A 243 -18.45 5.15 6.04
N LYS A 244 -17.25 4.87 6.56
CA LYS A 244 -16.30 5.89 7.02
C LYS A 244 -14.89 5.56 6.60
N VAL A 245 -14.14 6.56 6.14
CA VAL A 245 -12.69 6.45 5.95
C VAL A 245 -12.00 6.63 7.30
N LEU A 246 -11.16 5.65 7.67
CA LEU A 246 -10.37 5.67 8.89
C LEU A 246 -8.96 6.20 8.67
N ALA A 247 -8.40 5.93 7.51
CA ALA A 247 -7.14 6.50 7.05
C ALA A 247 -7.03 6.32 5.53
N HIS A 248 -6.15 7.10 4.90
CA HIS A 248 -6.05 7.15 3.45
C HIS A 248 -4.62 7.33 2.97
N ASN A 249 -4.45 7.32 1.64
CA ASN A 249 -3.19 7.58 0.96
C ASN A 249 -2.12 6.49 1.22
N PHE A 250 -2.58 5.24 1.36
CA PHE A 250 -1.73 4.06 1.28
C PHE A 250 -1.39 3.75 -0.18
N ARG A 251 -0.34 2.99 -0.41
CA ARG A 251 -0.10 2.43 -1.74
C ARG A 251 -0.90 1.14 -1.93
N ASN A 252 -0.61 0.11 -1.15
CA ASN A 252 -1.25 -1.19 -1.27
C ASN A 252 -1.26 -1.91 0.07
N SER A 253 -2.07 -1.43 1.01
CA SER A 253 -2.33 -2.11 2.26
C SER A 253 -3.18 -3.35 2.00
N PHE A 254 -2.68 -4.54 2.37
CA PHE A 254 -3.38 -5.79 2.11
C PHE A 254 -4.37 -6.13 3.22
N GLU A 255 -3.97 -6.03 4.48
CA GLU A 255 -4.84 -6.34 5.59
C GLU A 255 -4.71 -5.34 6.74
N THR A 256 -5.85 -5.12 7.41
CA THR A 256 -5.94 -4.36 8.65
C THR A 256 -6.43 -5.26 9.77
N TYR A 257 -5.72 -5.30 10.87
CA TYR A 257 -6.16 -5.96 12.10
C TYR A 257 -6.65 -4.94 13.11
N VAL A 258 -7.80 -5.20 13.74
CA VAL A 258 -8.36 -4.38 14.82
C VAL A 258 -8.35 -5.18 16.11
N ASP A 259 -7.54 -4.75 17.08
CA ASP A 259 -7.41 -5.47 18.35
C ASP A 259 -8.57 -5.20 19.32
N GLY A 260 -8.61 -5.97 20.40
CA GLY A 260 -9.67 -5.88 21.40
C GLY A 260 -9.74 -4.52 22.12
N MET A 261 -8.72 -3.68 22.03
CA MET A 261 -8.71 -2.31 22.54
C MET A 261 -9.21 -1.28 21.50
N GLY A 262 -9.43 -1.72 20.24
CA GLY A 262 -9.78 -0.86 19.12
C GLY A 262 -8.57 -0.19 18.46
N ASN A 263 -7.35 -0.66 18.68
CA ASN A 263 -6.19 -0.20 17.91
C ASN A 263 -6.13 -0.92 16.58
N MET A 264 -5.74 -0.18 15.56
CA MET A 264 -5.65 -0.68 14.19
C MET A 264 -4.19 -0.83 13.78
N TRP A 265 -3.89 -1.94 13.10
CA TRP A 265 -2.55 -2.30 12.64
C TRP A 265 -2.64 -2.62 11.16
N GLN A 266 -1.66 -2.19 10.38
CA GLN A 266 -1.64 -2.41 8.95
C GLN A 266 -0.22 -2.59 8.43
N ASN A 267 -0.11 -3.24 7.28
CA ASN A 267 1.07 -3.24 6.44
C ASN A 267 0.77 -2.55 5.11
N ASP A 268 1.83 -2.14 4.41
CA ASP A 268 1.68 -1.45 3.13
C ASP A 268 2.85 -1.81 2.22
N ASN A 269 2.53 -2.19 1.01
CA ASN A 269 3.51 -2.70 0.05
C ASN A 269 4.09 -1.57 -0.80
N ASP A 270 5.40 -1.47 -0.86
CA ASP A 270 6.11 -0.99 -2.04
C ASP A 270 7.48 -1.65 -2.19
N ASP A 271 7.49 -2.70 -2.98
CA ASP A 271 8.68 -3.43 -3.34
C ASP A 271 9.57 -2.70 -4.37
N GLN A 272 9.04 -1.67 -5.03
CA GLN A 272 9.75 -0.99 -6.12
C GLN A 272 10.88 -0.10 -5.63
N VAL A 273 10.80 0.40 -4.40
CA VAL A 273 11.79 1.30 -3.80
C VAL A 273 12.29 0.88 -2.41
N VAL A 274 12.11 -0.40 -2.06
CA VAL A 274 12.62 -0.99 -0.80
C VAL A 274 12.01 -0.32 0.45
N THR A 275 10.72 -0.04 0.41
CA THR A 275 10.03 0.74 1.43
C THR A 275 8.71 0.15 1.91
N CYS A 276 8.51 -1.17 1.82
CA CYS A 276 7.38 -1.83 2.48
C CYS A 276 7.40 -1.51 3.97
N ARG A 277 6.22 -1.42 4.58
CA ARG A 277 6.12 -1.00 5.97
C ARG A 277 5.06 -1.74 6.77
N VAL A 278 5.24 -1.74 8.08
CA VAL A 278 4.23 -2.12 9.07
C VAL A 278 4.03 -0.94 10.02
N SER A 279 2.78 -0.55 10.29
CA SER A 279 2.49 0.58 11.15
C SER A 279 1.24 0.42 12.00
N TRP A 280 1.20 1.19 13.09
CA TRP A 280 -0.03 1.49 13.79
C TRP A 280 -0.79 2.56 13.01
N LEU A 281 -2.11 2.40 12.92
CA LEU A 281 -2.98 3.26 12.14
C LEU A 281 -3.75 4.21 13.05
N ALA A 282 -3.57 5.52 12.84
CA ALA A 282 -4.35 6.55 13.51
C ALA A 282 -5.58 6.92 12.67
N GLU A 283 -6.74 7.05 13.33
CA GLU A 283 -7.96 7.52 12.69
C GLU A 283 -7.76 8.90 12.07
N GLY A 284 -8.18 9.07 10.81
CA GLY A 284 -8.05 10.28 10.01
C GLY A 284 -6.66 10.49 9.42
N GLY A 285 -5.77 9.51 9.52
CA GLY A 285 -4.37 9.68 9.13
C GLY A 285 -4.13 9.61 7.62
N ASN A 286 -3.23 10.48 7.14
CA ASN A 286 -2.67 10.45 5.80
C ASN A 286 -1.40 9.61 5.79
N ALA A 287 -1.39 8.51 5.02
CA ALA A 287 -0.26 7.58 4.95
C ALA A 287 0.88 8.03 4.00
N GLY A 288 0.65 9.06 3.18
CA GLY A 288 1.69 9.81 2.47
C GLY A 288 2.27 9.16 1.23
N PHE A 289 1.56 8.31 0.51
CA PHE A 289 2.10 7.73 -0.73
C PHE A 289 2.05 8.72 -1.90
N PHE A 290 0.92 9.37 -2.10
CA PHE A 290 0.77 10.49 -3.05
C PHE A 290 0.84 11.84 -2.33
N SER A 291 0.87 12.93 -3.11
CA SER A 291 0.54 14.25 -2.58
C SER A 291 -0.83 14.24 -1.86
N GLU A 292 -1.06 15.20 -0.98
CA GLU A 292 -2.26 15.28 -0.14
C GLU A 292 -3.58 15.24 -0.94
N ASP A 293 -3.56 15.72 -2.18
CA ASP A 293 -4.69 15.74 -3.11
C ASP A 293 -4.71 14.57 -4.11
N GLY A 294 -3.72 13.66 -4.07
CA GLY A 294 -3.61 12.52 -4.97
C GLY A 294 -3.20 12.86 -6.41
N THR A 295 -2.82 14.11 -6.68
CA THR A 295 -2.53 14.59 -8.05
C THR A 295 -1.08 14.38 -8.48
N ARG A 296 -0.18 14.00 -7.56
CA ARG A 296 1.24 13.78 -7.86
C ARG A 296 1.77 12.54 -7.17
N TYR A 297 2.68 11.85 -7.86
CA TYR A 297 3.45 10.75 -7.27
C TYR A 297 4.53 11.31 -6.34
N TRP A 298 4.96 10.51 -5.35
CA TRP A 298 6.01 10.85 -4.40
C TRP A 298 7.31 11.33 -5.08
N ASN A 299 7.68 10.75 -6.24
CA ASN A 299 8.88 11.12 -6.96
C ASN A 299 8.83 12.54 -7.58
N ALA A 300 7.63 13.09 -7.79
CA ALA A 300 7.46 14.49 -8.19
C ALA A 300 7.69 15.45 -7.02
N ASP A 301 7.39 14.99 -5.81
CA ASP A 301 7.50 15.78 -4.57
C ASP A 301 8.82 15.54 -3.82
N HIS A 302 9.73 14.74 -4.39
CA HIS A 302 11.04 14.43 -3.79
C HIS A 302 11.90 15.68 -3.70
N ARG A 303 12.27 16.07 -2.48
CA ARG A 303 13.10 17.24 -2.20
C ARG A 303 14.59 16.91 -2.14
N PRO A 304 15.49 17.85 -2.45
CA PRO A 304 16.91 17.67 -2.21
C PRO A 304 17.21 17.24 -0.76
N ASN A 305 18.13 16.32 -0.61
CA ASN A 305 18.58 15.78 0.69
C ASN A 305 17.56 14.94 1.49
N GLN A 306 16.43 14.58 0.91
CA GLN A 306 15.57 13.56 1.51
C GLN A 306 16.12 12.16 1.26
N THR A 307 16.07 11.30 2.27
CA THR A 307 16.25 9.86 2.08
C THR A 307 15.08 9.29 1.25
N MET A 308 15.29 8.15 0.62
CA MET A 308 14.24 7.47 -0.14
C MET A 308 12.99 7.23 0.73
N TRP A 309 13.18 6.79 1.98
CA TRP A 309 12.10 6.58 2.93
C TRP A 309 11.28 7.84 3.22
N GLN A 310 11.96 8.98 3.41
CA GLN A 310 11.31 10.27 3.67
C GLN A 310 10.53 10.77 2.46
N ALA A 311 11.12 10.67 1.27
CA ALA A 311 10.49 11.11 0.03
C ALA A 311 9.30 10.22 -0.32
N HIS A 312 9.50 8.91 -0.29
CA HIS A 312 8.51 7.92 -0.72
C HIS A 312 7.20 7.98 0.09
N TRP A 313 7.29 8.18 1.39
CA TRP A 313 6.15 8.28 2.29
C TRP A 313 5.86 9.72 2.73
N HIS A 314 6.35 10.74 2.00
CA HIS A 314 6.14 12.16 2.29
C HIS A 314 6.38 12.55 3.77
N GLN A 315 7.35 11.89 4.44
CA GLN A 315 7.53 11.99 5.90
C GLN A 315 7.94 13.38 6.40
N ASN A 316 8.30 14.28 5.50
CA ASN A 316 8.60 15.68 5.85
C ASN A 316 7.45 16.65 5.50
N ASP A 317 6.31 16.13 5.04
CA ASP A 317 5.18 16.96 4.66
C ASP A 317 4.22 17.20 5.83
N PRO A 318 3.58 18.37 5.90
CA PRO A 318 2.60 18.66 6.94
C PRO A 318 1.43 17.67 6.92
N GLY A 319 1.05 17.13 8.06
CA GLY A 319 -0.14 16.29 8.18
C GLY A 319 0.04 14.82 7.76
N VAL A 320 1.24 14.36 7.43
CA VAL A 320 1.52 12.95 7.13
C VAL A 320 1.80 12.17 8.41
N MET A 321 1.21 10.97 8.53
CA MET A 321 1.45 10.07 9.67
C MET A 321 2.87 9.49 9.65
N PRO A 322 3.44 9.16 10.82
CA PRO A 322 4.65 8.36 10.89
C PRO A 322 4.50 7.05 10.11
N ALA A 323 5.45 6.75 9.25
CA ALA A 323 5.38 5.61 8.34
C ALA A 323 5.49 4.24 9.02
N GLY A 324 5.95 4.17 10.27
CA GLY A 324 6.14 2.92 11.02
C GLY A 324 7.51 2.29 10.78
N ASP A 325 7.56 0.95 10.75
CA ASP A 325 8.80 0.19 10.52
C ASP A 325 8.99 -0.11 9.03
N ASN A 326 10.19 0.17 8.53
CA ASN A 326 10.59 -0.19 7.17
C ASN A 326 10.99 -1.67 7.14
N THR A 327 10.21 -2.48 6.41
CA THR A 327 10.52 -3.90 6.25
C THR A 327 11.41 -4.18 5.04
N GLY A 328 11.75 -3.17 4.24
CA GLY A 328 12.54 -3.31 3.03
C GLY A 328 11.69 -3.63 1.80
N ALA A 329 12.30 -4.21 0.77
CA ALA A 329 11.56 -4.76 -0.36
C ALA A 329 10.84 -6.03 0.08
N GLY A 330 9.58 -6.19 -0.29
CA GLY A 330 8.78 -7.33 0.12
C GLY A 330 7.40 -7.33 -0.55
N SER A 331 6.54 -8.18 -0.05
CA SER A 331 5.12 -8.23 -0.42
C SER A 331 4.31 -8.52 0.85
N PRO A 332 4.13 -7.52 1.72
CA PRO A 332 3.30 -7.65 2.90
C PRO A 332 1.88 -8.06 2.54
N THR A 333 1.32 -8.99 3.31
CA THR A 333 -0.01 -9.59 3.10
C THR A 333 -0.80 -9.61 4.40
N GLY A 334 -1.18 -10.78 4.93
CA GLY A 334 -1.99 -10.92 6.13
C GLY A 334 -1.37 -10.31 7.39
N MET A 335 -2.23 -9.84 8.30
CA MET A 335 -1.85 -9.27 9.59
C MET A 335 -2.71 -9.78 10.72
N LEU A 336 -2.11 -9.96 11.88
CA LEU A 336 -2.86 -10.21 13.10
C LEU A 336 -2.16 -9.69 14.34
N ARG A 337 -2.90 -9.56 15.44
CA ARG A 337 -2.35 -9.38 16.78
C ARG A 337 -2.70 -10.58 17.67
N ILE A 338 -1.70 -11.19 18.31
CA ILE A 338 -1.91 -12.29 19.23
C ILE A 338 -2.51 -11.72 20.53
N GLU A 339 -3.80 -11.89 20.74
CA GLU A 339 -4.48 -11.37 21.93
C GLU A 339 -4.61 -12.40 23.06
N GLY A 340 -4.64 -13.69 22.72
CA GLY A 340 -4.77 -14.79 23.65
C GLY A 340 -3.46 -15.41 24.11
N ASP A 341 -3.56 -16.46 24.94
CA ASP A 341 -2.43 -17.20 25.48
C ASP A 341 -2.25 -18.58 24.83
N GLY A 342 -2.92 -18.83 23.71
CA GLY A 342 -2.89 -20.12 22.99
C GLY A 342 -1.47 -20.58 22.66
N LEU A 343 -0.64 -19.68 22.17
CA LEU A 343 0.78 -19.89 21.85
C LEU A 343 1.70 -19.69 23.05
N GLY A 344 1.22 -19.09 24.15
CA GLY A 344 1.98 -18.75 25.35
C GLY A 344 1.93 -17.26 25.67
N VAL A 345 1.92 -16.92 26.96
CA VAL A 345 1.77 -15.54 27.47
C VAL A 345 2.82 -14.57 26.91
N LYS A 346 4.04 -15.05 26.61
CA LYS A 346 5.12 -14.22 26.06
C LYS A 346 4.81 -13.64 24.67
N TYR A 347 3.90 -14.26 23.93
CA TYR A 347 3.47 -13.80 22.59
C TYR A 347 2.26 -12.86 22.65
N ARG A 348 1.59 -12.75 23.82
CA ARG A 348 0.43 -11.85 23.95
C ARG A 348 0.83 -10.41 23.63
N GLY A 349 0.05 -9.77 22.76
CA GLY A 349 0.25 -8.40 22.30
C GLY A 349 1.19 -8.28 21.09
N MET A 350 1.83 -9.37 20.67
CA MET A 350 2.65 -9.37 19.46
C MET A 350 1.78 -9.15 18.21
N VAL A 351 2.19 -8.24 17.35
CA VAL A 351 1.66 -8.06 16.01
C VAL A 351 2.46 -8.93 15.07
N LEU A 352 1.80 -9.75 14.26
CA LEU A 352 2.40 -10.54 13.19
C LEU A 352 2.03 -9.90 11.85
N SER A 353 3.00 -9.84 10.94
CA SER A 353 2.82 -9.40 9.55
C SER A 353 3.44 -10.42 8.61
N CYS A 354 2.62 -11.01 7.76
CA CYS A 354 3.08 -11.86 6.67
C CYS A 354 3.82 -11.00 5.64
N ASP A 355 4.89 -11.53 5.08
CA ASP A 355 5.57 -10.97 3.92
C ASP A 355 5.88 -12.10 2.93
N ALA A 356 5.01 -12.23 1.95
CA ALA A 356 5.10 -13.27 0.93
C ALA A 356 6.35 -13.10 0.06
N GLY A 357 6.81 -11.87 -0.16
CA GLY A 357 8.02 -11.57 -0.93
C GLY A 357 9.29 -12.05 -0.26
N ARG A 358 9.31 -12.07 1.07
CA ARG A 358 10.50 -12.42 1.86
C ARG A 358 10.43 -13.80 2.50
N ASN A 359 9.38 -14.57 2.25
CA ASN A 359 9.16 -15.90 2.83
C ASN A 359 9.13 -15.88 4.37
N VAL A 360 8.47 -14.89 4.97
CA VAL A 360 8.56 -14.63 6.42
C VAL A 360 7.25 -14.11 7.02
N LEU A 361 7.02 -14.44 8.29
CA LEU A 361 6.16 -13.70 9.20
C LEU A 361 7.05 -12.89 10.14
N PHE A 362 6.95 -11.58 10.09
CA PHE A 362 7.57 -10.69 11.06
C PHE A 362 6.72 -10.59 12.33
N GLY A 363 7.40 -10.56 13.48
CA GLY A 363 6.78 -10.36 14.79
C GLY A 363 7.24 -9.05 15.42
N TYR A 364 6.29 -8.27 15.95
CA TYR A 364 6.54 -6.98 16.60
C TYR A 364 5.93 -6.95 17.99
N GLN A 365 6.67 -6.39 18.96
CA GLN A 365 6.11 -6.00 20.25
C GLN A 365 5.91 -4.49 20.26
N PRO A 366 4.69 -3.99 19.95
CA PRO A 366 4.45 -2.56 19.91
C PRO A 366 4.52 -1.94 21.31
N TYR A 367 4.93 -0.69 21.36
CA TYR A 367 4.96 0.10 22.59
C TYR A 367 4.30 1.45 22.39
N LYS A 368 3.65 1.95 23.46
CA LYS A 368 3.05 3.28 23.46
C LYS A 368 4.13 4.35 23.49
N SER A 369 3.94 5.41 22.70
CA SER A 369 4.75 6.61 22.76
C SER A 369 3.89 7.81 22.36
N GLY A 370 3.81 8.79 23.23
CA GLY A 370 2.95 9.95 23.01
C GLY A 370 1.47 9.59 22.89
N SER A 371 0.86 9.96 21.78
CA SER A 371 -0.55 9.70 21.49
C SER A 371 -0.79 8.49 20.57
N GLY A 372 0.23 7.69 20.31
CA GLY A 372 0.17 6.53 19.41
C GLY A 372 1.03 5.34 19.84
N TYR A 373 1.31 4.46 18.88
CA TYR A 373 2.20 3.31 19.07
C TYR A 373 3.35 3.34 18.07
N HIS A 374 4.48 2.77 18.50
CA HIS A 374 5.68 2.60 17.67
C HIS A 374 6.05 1.13 17.54
N LEU A 375 6.64 0.77 16.38
CA LEU A 375 7.13 -0.57 16.04
C LEU A 375 8.64 -0.61 15.77
N ALA A 376 9.22 0.50 15.33
CA ALA A 376 10.61 0.57 14.88
C ALA A 376 11.60 -0.03 15.90
N GLY A 377 12.53 -0.84 15.41
CA GLY A 377 13.53 -1.53 16.23
C GLY A 377 13.02 -2.68 17.09
N LYS A 378 11.77 -3.10 16.89
CA LYS A 378 11.15 -4.22 17.63
C LYS A 378 10.80 -5.42 16.74
N LYS A 379 11.30 -5.44 15.50
CA LYS A 379 11.09 -6.52 14.53
C LYS A 379 11.83 -7.79 14.92
N SER A 380 11.16 -8.93 14.80
CA SER A 380 11.73 -10.28 14.91
C SER A 380 11.21 -11.17 13.79
N ILE A 381 11.95 -12.23 13.46
CA ILE A 381 11.46 -13.28 12.57
C ILE A 381 10.66 -14.26 13.43
N PHE A 382 9.36 -14.37 13.18
CA PHE A 382 8.49 -15.30 13.90
C PHE A 382 8.41 -16.66 13.21
N LEU A 383 8.30 -16.66 11.88
CA LEU A 383 8.27 -17.85 11.03
C LEU A 383 8.96 -17.54 9.71
N SER A 384 9.81 -18.43 9.22
CA SER A 384 10.45 -18.27 7.90
C SER A 384 10.83 -19.62 7.30
N SER A 385 10.85 -19.73 5.98
CA SER A 385 11.50 -20.83 5.26
C SER A 385 13.00 -20.60 5.02
N ASN A 386 13.56 -19.47 5.47
CA ASN A 386 14.97 -19.13 5.40
C ASN A 386 15.62 -19.16 6.77
N LYS A 387 16.88 -19.64 6.84
CA LYS A 387 17.66 -19.63 8.09
C LYS A 387 18.26 -18.27 8.45
N GLU A 388 18.30 -17.35 7.49
CA GLU A 388 18.93 -16.05 7.65
C GLU A 388 18.11 -15.16 8.58
N ASP A 389 18.80 -14.32 9.35
CA ASP A 389 18.16 -13.42 10.31
C ASP A 389 17.33 -12.31 9.66
N ASP A 390 17.60 -12.00 8.38
CA ASP A 390 16.81 -11.06 7.57
C ASP A 390 16.65 -11.61 6.15
N PRO A 391 15.61 -12.42 5.91
CA PRO A 391 15.39 -13.03 4.60
C PRO A 391 15.26 -11.97 3.52
N ALA A 392 16.08 -12.08 2.47
CA ALA A 392 16.08 -11.14 1.36
C ALA A 392 14.81 -11.28 0.52
N TYR A 393 14.34 -10.16 0.01
CA TYR A 393 13.32 -10.14 -1.04
C TYR A 393 13.93 -10.66 -2.34
N GLU A 394 13.26 -11.60 -2.93
CA GLU A 394 13.73 -12.21 -4.17
C GLU A 394 12.57 -12.35 -5.16
N TRP A 395 12.65 -11.53 -6.18
CA TRP A 395 11.66 -11.44 -7.22
C TRP A 395 12.21 -12.05 -8.52
N ASN A 396 11.48 -13.05 -9.09
CA ASN A 396 11.72 -13.59 -10.42
C ASN A 396 13.13 -14.20 -10.65
N ASN A 397 13.75 -14.81 -9.64
CA ASN A 397 15.05 -15.46 -9.77
C ASN A 397 14.89 -16.90 -10.27
N LYS A 398 15.52 -17.26 -11.41
CA LYS A 398 15.46 -18.64 -11.97
C LYS A 398 15.98 -19.69 -10.99
N ALA A 399 16.96 -19.37 -10.16
CA ALA A 399 17.44 -20.28 -9.13
C ALA A 399 16.34 -20.67 -8.13
N PHE A 400 15.30 -19.84 -7.96
CA PHE A 400 14.16 -20.15 -7.09
C PHE A 400 13.12 -21.02 -7.74
N PHE A 401 13.04 -21.06 -9.08
CA PHE A 401 12.16 -22.02 -9.74
C PHE A 401 12.56 -23.48 -9.46
N GLU A 402 13.83 -23.69 -9.12
CA GLU A 402 14.35 -25.01 -8.75
C GLU A 402 14.35 -25.23 -7.23
N ASN A 403 14.45 -24.16 -6.44
CA ASN A 403 14.50 -24.24 -4.98
C ASN A 403 13.12 -24.01 -4.35
N LYS A 404 12.40 -25.10 -4.12
CA LYS A 404 11.06 -25.08 -3.52
C LYS A 404 11.00 -24.46 -2.11
N SER A 405 12.10 -24.36 -1.37
CA SER A 405 12.13 -23.67 -0.08
C SER A 405 11.84 -22.15 -0.20
N LYS A 406 12.08 -21.57 -1.37
CA LYS A 406 11.76 -20.18 -1.69
C LYS A 406 10.31 -19.96 -2.16
N TRP A 407 9.53 -21.00 -2.24
CA TRP A 407 8.13 -20.93 -2.68
C TRP A 407 7.15 -20.71 -1.53
N PHE A 408 7.61 -20.68 -0.28
CA PHE A 408 6.79 -20.28 0.87
C PHE A 408 6.35 -18.82 0.72
N ARG A 409 5.05 -18.61 0.55
CA ARG A 409 4.44 -17.32 0.32
C ARG A 409 3.31 -17.10 1.31
N PRO A 410 3.62 -16.72 2.56
CA PRO A 410 2.58 -16.52 3.56
C PRO A 410 1.63 -15.41 3.09
N SER A 411 0.42 -15.80 2.71
CA SER A 411 -0.62 -14.87 2.23
C SER A 411 -1.49 -14.36 3.37
N ASP A 412 -1.71 -15.19 4.40
CA ASP A 412 -2.54 -14.82 5.53
C ASP A 412 -2.17 -15.61 6.79
N ALA A 413 -2.61 -15.08 7.95
CA ALA A 413 -2.42 -15.73 9.25
C ALA A 413 -3.59 -15.42 10.18
N LEU A 414 -4.12 -16.44 10.88
CA LEU A 414 -5.21 -16.30 11.84
C LEU A 414 -4.99 -17.13 13.10
N ILE A 415 -5.65 -16.75 14.20
CA ILE A 415 -5.77 -17.58 15.39
C ILE A 415 -7.09 -18.34 15.34
N GLY A 416 -7.01 -19.67 15.32
CA GLY A 416 -8.19 -20.53 15.34
C GLY A 416 -8.91 -20.55 16.68
N THR A 417 -10.09 -21.19 16.71
CA THR A 417 -10.90 -21.36 17.94
C THR A 417 -10.19 -22.13 19.02
N ASP A 418 -9.23 -22.97 18.65
CA ASP A 418 -8.35 -23.76 19.53
C ASP A 418 -7.16 -22.95 20.07
N GLY A 419 -6.94 -21.73 19.59
CA GLY A 419 -5.84 -20.87 19.97
C GLY A 419 -4.51 -21.17 19.26
N ALA A 420 -4.50 -22.09 18.29
CA ALA A 420 -3.37 -22.30 17.39
C ALA A 420 -3.30 -21.17 16.35
N LEU A 421 -2.10 -20.92 15.83
CA LEU A 421 -1.90 -20.02 14.70
C LEU A 421 -1.94 -20.85 13.41
N TYR A 422 -2.76 -20.42 12.47
CA TYR A 422 -2.82 -20.97 11.12
C TYR A 422 -2.20 -19.97 10.14
N VAL A 423 -1.40 -20.45 9.20
CA VAL A 423 -0.71 -19.65 8.20
C VAL A 423 -0.99 -20.22 6.82
N ALA A 424 -1.63 -19.43 5.96
CA ALA A 424 -1.82 -19.77 4.55
C ALA A 424 -0.54 -19.56 3.77
N ASP A 425 -0.22 -20.49 2.90
CA ASP A 425 0.93 -20.46 2.00
C ASP A 425 0.43 -20.56 0.55
N TRP A 426 0.51 -19.43 -0.16
CA TRP A 426 0.16 -19.33 -1.58
C TRP A 426 1.00 -20.24 -2.45
N PHE A 427 2.22 -20.54 -2.05
CA PHE A 427 3.18 -21.43 -2.67
C PHE A 427 3.45 -21.17 -4.17
N ASP A 428 4.25 -20.17 -4.47
CA ASP A 428 4.68 -19.85 -5.84
C ASP A 428 6.14 -19.39 -5.86
N ALA A 429 6.84 -19.67 -7.00
CA ALA A 429 8.22 -19.23 -7.20
C ALA A 429 8.36 -17.72 -7.33
N VAL A 430 7.31 -17.02 -7.74
CA VAL A 430 7.30 -15.58 -8.01
C VAL A 430 6.32 -14.86 -7.11
N VAL A 431 6.73 -13.71 -6.60
CA VAL A 431 5.88 -12.84 -5.78
C VAL A 431 5.76 -11.47 -6.40
N GLY A 432 4.57 -10.88 -6.28
CA GLY A 432 4.34 -9.47 -6.60
C GLY A 432 4.60 -9.09 -8.04
N GLY A 433 5.29 -9.94 -8.80
CA GLY A 433 5.45 -9.79 -10.22
C GLY A 433 4.11 -9.97 -10.93
N HIS A 434 4.01 -9.59 -12.13
CA HIS A 434 2.80 -9.78 -12.92
C HIS A 434 2.67 -11.22 -13.49
N GLN A 435 3.23 -12.19 -12.77
CA GLN A 435 3.29 -13.58 -13.21
C GLN A 435 2.99 -14.53 -12.05
N VAL A 436 2.26 -15.58 -12.34
CA VAL A 436 2.09 -16.78 -11.54
C VAL A 436 2.83 -17.89 -12.24
N LYS A 437 3.73 -18.60 -11.56
CA LYS A 437 4.56 -19.67 -12.16
C LYS A 437 4.07 -21.05 -11.84
N ASP A 438 3.37 -21.22 -10.72
CA ASP A 438 2.74 -22.50 -10.43
C ASP A 438 1.44 -22.66 -11.21
N GLU A 439 1.49 -23.45 -12.28
CA GLU A 439 0.32 -23.74 -13.12
C GLU A 439 -0.70 -24.65 -12.43
N LYS A 440 -0.31 -25.36 -11.36
CA LYS A 440 -1.20 -26.22 -10.59
C LYS A 440 -2.01 -25.46 -9.55
N ALA A 441 -1.68 -24.19 -9.31
CA ALA A 441 -2.27 -23.35 -8.27
C ALA A 441 -2.15 -23.99 -6.86
N TYR A 442 -1.01 -24.63 -6.58
CA TYR A 442 -0.78 -25.35 -5.34
C TYR A 442 -0.89 -24.40 -4.14
N GLY A 443 -1.39 -24.88 -3.02
CA GLY A 443 -1.53 -24.10 -1.80
C GLY A 443 -1.45 -24.97 -0.57
N ARG A 444 -1.15 -24.35 0.57
CA ARG A 444 -0.99 -25.01 1.87
C ARG A 444 -1.56 -24.19 3.00
N ILE A 445 -1.78 -24.86 4.12
CA ILE A 445 -2.00 -24.24 5.41
C ILE A 445 -1.12 -24.94 6.43
N TYR A 446 -0.36 -24.16 7.19
CA TYR A 446 0.42 -24.62 8.33
C TYR A 446 -0.31 -24.28 9.61
N ARG A 447 -0.22 -25.18 10.61
CA ARG A 447 -0.74 -24.98 11.97
C ARG A 447 0.41 -24.96 12.96
N ILE A 448 0.46 -23.94 13.81
CA ILE A 448 1.53 -23.69 14.77
C ILE A 448 0.94 -23.75 16.18
N THR A 449 1.57 -24.56 17.02
CA THR A 449 1.15 -24.81 18.41
C THR A 449 2.35 -24.80 19.35
N PRO A 450 2.16 -24.62 20.66
CA PRO A 450 3.23 -24.86 21.63
C PRO A 450 3.68 -26.32 21.59
N LYS A 451 5.00 -26.55 21.60
CA LYS A 451 5.57 -27.92 21.64
C LYS A 451 4.98 -28.73 22.78
N ARG A 452 4.68 -30.00 22.51
CA ARG A 452 4.19 -30.99 23.48
C ARG A 452 2.82 -30.64 24.13
N LYS A 453 2.10 -29.68 23.59
CA LYS A 453 0.75 -29.34 24.06
C LYS A 453 -0.27 -29.73 22.98
N LYS A 454 -1.09 -30.74 23.27
CA LYS A 454 -2.22 -31.05 22.40
C LYS A 454 -3.27 -29.95 22.56
N VAL A 455 -3.52 -29.23 21.49
CA VAL A 455 -4.54 -28.19 21.43
C VAL A 455 -5.72 -28.76 20.65
N LYS A 456 -6.92 -28.61 21.21
CA LYS A 456 -8.17 -29.14 20.62
C LYS A 456 -9.14 -28.02 20.36
N THR A 457 -9.92 -28.17 19.31
CA THR A 457 -11.07 -27.31 19.01
C THR A 457 -12.10 -27.39 20.12
N PRO A 458 -12.48 -26.25 20.77
CA PRO A 458 -13.50 -26.27 21.80
C PRO A 458 -14.90 -26.46 21.21
N THR A 459 -15.78 -27.13 21.94
CA THR A 459 -17.22 -27.12 21.62
C THR A 459 -17.83 -25.85 22.19
N LEU A 460 -18.36 -24.98 21.30
CA LEU A 460 -18.98 -23.72 21.67
C LEU A 460 -20.52 -23.82 21.53
N ASP A 461 -21.25 -23.47 22.61
CA ASP A 461 -22.70 -23.48 22.63
C ASP A 461 -23.27 -22.07 22.49
N PHE A 462 -23.73 -21.72 21.31
CA PHE A 462 -24.34 -20.41 21.01
C PHE A 462 -25.85 -20.35 21.36
N SER A 463 -26.45 -21.45 21.81
CA SER A 463 -27.88 -21.50 22.18
C SER A 463 -28.16 -21.00 23.60
N THR A 464 -27.15 -21.00 24.46
CA THR A 464 -27.25 -20.57 25.85
C THR A 464 -26.45 -19.29 26.13
N ARG A 465 -26.97 -18.48 27.10
CA ARG A 465 -26.22 -17.28 27.54
C ARG A 465 -24.82 -17.60 28.05
N ASN A 466 -24.67 -18.66 28.84
CA ASN A 466 -23.40 -19.06 29.40
C ASN A 466 -22.43 -19.48 28.28
N GLY A 467 -22.90 -20.20 27.29
CA GLY A 467 -22.10 -20.56 26.12
C GLY A 467 -21.65 -19.31 25.31
N LEU A 468 -22.53 -18.30 25.16
CA LEU A 468 -22.17 -17.02 24.54
C LEU A 468 -21.12 -16.26 25.34
N ILE A 469 -21.18 -16.27 26.68
CA ILE A 469 -20.19 -15.66 27.57
C ILE A 469 -18.81 -16.33 27.38
N ILE A 470 -18.79 -17.66 27.24
CA ILE A 470 -17.57 -18.41 26.94
C ILE A 470 -17.03 -18.07 25.54
N ALA A 471 -17.91 -18.09 24.52
CA ALA A 471 -17.55 -17.79 23.13
C ALA A 471 -17.04 -16.36 22.96
N PHE A 472 -17.54 -15.39 23.74
CA PHE A 472 -17.07 -14.00 23.74
C PHE A 472 -15.59 -13.85 24.10
N ASN A 473 -15.00 -14.81 24.83
CA ASN A 473 -13.57 -14.85 25.13
C ASN A 473 -12.78 -15.79 24.20
N ASN A 474 -13.39 -16.31 23.14
CA ASN A 474 -12.69 -17.17 22.19
C ASN A 474 -11.52 -16.40 21.52
N PRO A 475 -10.36 -17.03 21.26
CA PRO A 475 -9.25 -16.40 20.57
C PRO A 475 -9.57 -15.99 19.11
N ALA A 476 -10.46 -16.73 18.43
CA ALA A 476 -10.88 -16.40 17.06
C ALA A 476 -11.74 -15.14 16.99
N VAL A 477 -11.35 -14.19 16.14
CA VAL A 477 -11.94 -12.83 16.08
C VAL A 477 -13.43 -12.86 15.76
N ASN A 478 -13.80 -13.51 14.67
CA ASN A 478 -15.20 -13.49 14.19
C ASN A 478 -16.11 -14.36 15.04
N VAL A 479 -15.59 -15.41 15.69
CA VAL A 479 -16.35 -16.21 16.66
C VAL A 479 -16.73 -15.38 17.89
N ARG A 480 -15.77 -14.62 18.46
CA ARG A 480 -16.10 -13.72 19.58
C ARG A 480 -16.99 -12.56 19.18
N ASN A 481 -16.87 -12.08 17.92
CA ASN A 481 -17.76 -11.07 17.38
C ASN A 481 -19.20 -11.58 17.24
N GLN A 482 -19.39 -12.81 16.77
CA GLN A 482 -20.71 -13.44 16.74
C GLN A 482 -21.35 -13.50 18.14
N ALA A 483 -20.55 -13.87 19.15
CA ALA A 483 -21.02 -13.86 20.54
C ALA A 483 -21.35 -12.44 21.03
N PHE A 484 -20.50 -11.45 20.71
CA PHE A 484 -20.75 -10.04 21.00
C PHE A 484 -22.08 -9.57 20.40
N ASN A 485 -22.33 -9.85 19.12
CA ASN A 485 -23.55 -9.46 18.42
C ASN A 485 -24.79 -10.13 18.97
N ALA A 486 -24.69 -11.37 19.47
CA ALA A 486 -25.80 -12.03 20.15
C ALA A 486 -26.06 -11.41 21.54
N LEU A 487 -25.05 -11.13 22.31
CA LEU A 487 -25.11 -10.57 23.66
C LEU A 487 -25.62 -9.13 23.69
N LYS A 488 -25.19 -8.28 22.75
CA LYS A 488 -25.55 -6.84 22.70
C LYS A 488 -27.06 -6.59 22.48
N ARG A 489 -27.80 -7.59 21.98
CA ARG A 489 -29.25 -7.45 21.68
C ARG A 489 -30.12 -7.33 22.92
N ASN A 490 -29.58 -7.67 24.10
CA ASN A 490 -30.30 -7.59 25.37
C ASN A 490 -29.42 -6.99 26.46
N GLU A 491 -29.85 -5.88 27.05
CA GLU A 491 -29.07 -5.13 28.06
C GLU A 491 -28.61 -5.97 29.25
N LEU A 492 -29.46 -6.86 29.75
CA LEU A 492 -29.11 -7.73 30.89
C LEU A 492 -28.04 -8.75 30.48
N SER A 493 -28.20 -9.35 29.30
CA SER A 493 -27.20 -10.29 28.76
C SER A 493 -25.85 -9.61 28.50
N ALA A 494 -25.84 -8.39 27.93
CA ALA A 494 -24.68 -7.59 27.73
C ALA A 494 -23.97 -7.26 29.07
N PHE A 495 -24.75 -6.83 30.07
CA PHE A 495 -24.23 -6.48 31.39
C PHE A 495 -23.59 -7.66 32.12
N GLU A 496 -24.26 -8.80 32.20
CA GLU A 496 -23.77 -10.00 32.91
C GLU A 496 -22.55 -10.60 32.20
N ALA A 497 -22.57 -10.65 30.85
CA ALA A 497 -21.44 -11.11 30.08
C ALA A 497 -20.22 -10.18 30.25
N ALA A 498 -20.41 -8.88 30.15
CA ALA A 498 -19.35 -7.90 30.34
C ALA A 498 -18.77 -8.00 31.77
N LEU A 499 -19.59 -8.09 32.83
CA LEU A 499 -19.13 -8.25 34.21
C LEU A 499 -18.21 -9.47 34.39
N SER A 500 -18.46 -10.54 33.64
CA SER A 500 -17.62 -11.75 33.70
C SER A 500 -16.18 -11.51 33.23
N TRP A 501 -15.94 -10.46 32.43
CA TRP A 501 -14.65 -10.25 31.75
C TRP A 501 -14.00 -8.89 31.98
N VAL A 502 -14.69 -7.86 32.52
CA VAL A 502 -14.12 -6.50 32.68
C VAL A 502 -12.87 -6.42 33.54
N GLU A 503 -12.72 -7.34 34.52
CA GLU A 503 -11.54 -7.40 35.40
C GLU A 503 -10.59 -8.55 35.00
N ASN A 504 -10.70 -9.04 33.76
CA ASN A 504 -9.80 -10.09 33.28
C ASN A 504 -8.35 -9.59 33.23
N LYS A 505 -7.38 -10.46 33.60
CA LYS A 505 -5.96 -10.15 33.55
C LYS A 505 -5.41 -9.98 32.13
N ASN A 506 -6.10 -10.55 31.13
CA ASN A 506 -5.78 -10.28 29.74
C ASN A 506 -6.42 -8.93 29.35
N PRO A 507 -5.59 -7.91 29.04
CA PRO A 507 -6.10 -6.57 28.78
C PRO A 507 -7.00 -6.49 27.53
N PHE A 508 -6.79 -7.36 26.54
CA PHE A 508 -7.64 -7.40 25.33
C PHE A 508 -9.03 -7.96 25.65
N THR A 509 -9.12 -9.00 26.48
CA THR A 509 -10.40 -9.55 26.94
C THR A 509 -11.16 -8.52 27.78
N SER A 510 -10.49 -7.87 28.72
CA SER A 510 -11.07 -6.80 29.53
C SER A 510 -11.57 -5.64 28.65
N ALA A 511 -10.77 -5.23 27.67
CA ALA A 511 -11.12 -4.14 26.75
C ALA A 511 -12.39 -4.45 25.92
N ARG A 512 -12.50 -5.66 25.36
CA ARG A 512 -13.71 -6.08 24.63
C ARG A 512 -14.97 -6.02 25.51
N ALA A 513 -14.83 -6.38 26.79
CA ALA A 513 -15.95 -6.30 27.72
C ALA A 513 -16.43 -4.85 27.95
N TYR A 514 -15.55 -3.85 27.82
CA TYR A 514 -15.96 -2.44 27.90
C TYR A 514 -16.84 -2.04 26.71
N TYR A 515 -16.54 -2.50 25.49
CA TYR A 515 -17.41 -2.27 24.34
C TYR A 515 -18.80 -2.90 24.55
N LEU A 516 -18.86 -4.11 25.12
CA LEU A 516 -20.12 -4.75 25.44
C LEU A 516 -20.88 -4.01 26.55
N MET A 517 -20.19 -3.39 27.54
CA MET A 517 -20.80 -2.51 28.55
C MET A 517 -21.57 -1.33 27.92
N GLY A 518 -21.12 -0.83 26.75
CA GLY A 518 -21.84 0.20 26.02
C GLY A 518 -23.30 -0.17 25.69
N TYR A 519 -23.61 -1.44 25.55
CA TYR A 519 -24.94 -1.98 25.27
C TYR A 519 -25.70 -2.48 26.52
N ALA A 520 -25.14 -2.29 27.69
CA ALA A 520 -25.70 -2.78 28.95
C ALA A 520 -26.66 -1.76 29.65
N GLY A 521 -27.22 -0.84 28.87
CA GLY A 521 -28.12 0.19 29.36
C GLY A 521 -27.44 1.19 30.30
N VAL A 522 -28.23 1.84 31.15
CA VAL A 522 -27.75 2.90 32.08
C VAL A 522 -26.62 2.37 32.97
N ARG A 523 -26.72 1.13 33.47
CA ARG A 523 -25.71 0.54 34.37
C ARG A 523 -24.35 0.40 33.67
N GLY A 524 -24.36 0.02 32.41
CA GLY A 524 -23.12 -0.11 31.61
C GLY A 524 -22.51 1.25 31.31
N ILE A 525 -23.31 2.23 30.95
CA ILE A 525 -22.85 3.61 30.70
C ILE A 525 -22.25 4.21 31.99
N ASP A 526 -22.87 4.02 33.17
CA ASP A 526 -22.35 4.50 34.44
C ASP A 526 -21.03 3.80 34.83
N PHE A 527 -20.92 2.50 34.54
CA PHE A 527 -19.65 1.75 34.69
C PHE A 527 -18.53 2.38 33.83
N LEU A 528 -18.81 2.64 32.57
CA LEU A 528 -17.83 3.22 31.64
C LEU A 528 -17.43 4.64 32.07
N LYS A 529 -18.38 5.48 32.49
CA LYS A 529 -18.11 6.82 33.06
C LYS A 529 -17.24 6.72 34.31
N ASN A 530 -17.47 5.74 35.17
CA ASN A 530 -16.63 5.51 36.36
C ASN A 530 -15.22 5.11 35.94
N LYS A 531 -15.06 4.19 34.99
CA LYS A 531 -13.72 3.80 34.49
C LYS A 531 -13.01 4.93 33.77
N LEU A 532 -13.73 5.79 33.07
CA LEU A 532 -13.16 6.99 32.44
C LEU A 532 -12.61 7.97 33.50
N LYS A 533 -13.25 8.08 34.67
CA LYS A 533 -12.79 8.94 35.79
C LYS A 533 -11.67 8.27 36.58
N ASN A 534 -11.81 7.01 36.97
CA ASN A 534 -11.02 6.35 38.01
C ASN A 534 -10.11 5.22 37.48
N GLY A 535 -10.23 4.82 36.23
CA GLY A 535 -9.42 3.75 35.60
C GLY A 535 -7.97 4.14 35.38
N ASN A 536 -7.12 3.15 35.11
CA ASN A 536 -5.81 3.39 34.54
C ASN A 536 -5.91 3.96 33.11
N GLU A 537 -4.80 4.33 32.50
CA GLU A 537 -4.80 4.96 31.17
C GLU A 537 -5.50 4.12 30.09
N ASP A 538 -5.17 2.82 30.01
CA ASP A 538 -5.79 1.92 29.02
C ASP A 538 -7.29 1.79 29.24
N GLN A 539 -7.70 1.65 30.49
CA GLN A 539 -9.13 1.59 30.86
C GLN A 539 -9.87 2.86 30.48
N LYS A 540 -9.25 4.04 30.67
CA LYS A 540 -9.83 5.33 30.29
C LYS A 540 -10.01 5.44 28.78
N ILE A 541 -8.98 5.07 28.01
CA ILE A 541 -9.00 5.10 26.54
C ILE A 541 -10.10 4.19 26.01
N VAL A 542 -10.14 2.94 26.48
CA VAL A 542 -11.13 1.96 26.00
C VAL A 542 -12.55 2.33 26.46
N ALA A 543 -12.73 2.82 27.69
CA ALA A 543 -14.02 3.30 28.16
C ALA A 543 -14.52 4.48 27.32
N PHE A 544 -13.66 5.41 26.94
CA PHE A 544 -14.02 6.51 26.05
C PHE A 544 -14.41 6.03 24.65
N ARG A 545 -13.64 5.12 24.05
CA ARG A 545 -13.95 4.50 22.76
C ARG A 545 -15.28 3.76 22.78
N ALA A 546 -15.55 3.00 23.86
CA ALA A 546 -16.81 2.29 24.05
C ALA A 546 -18.00 3.27 24.17
N LEU A 547 -17.85 4.36 24.94
CA LEU A 547 -18.89 5.41 25.02
C LEU A 547 -19.12 6.07 23.66
N ARG A 548 -18.05 6.41 22.94
CA ARG A 548 -18.11 7.04 21.60
C ARG A 548 -18.82 6.14 20.59
N SER A 549 -18.71 4.81 20.71
CA SER A 549 -19.34 3.88 19.77
C SER A 549 -20.85 3.74 19.94
N VAL A 550 -21.42 4.12 21.09
CA VAL A 550 -22.82 3.89 21.41
C VAL A 550 -23.62 5.16 21.76
N LEU A 551 -22.96 6.22 22.22
CA LEU A 551 -23.65 7.45 22.63
C LEU A 551 -23.90 8.39 21.46
N PRO A 552 -25.05 9.08 21.44
CA PRO A 552 -25.26 10.26 20.61
C PRO A 552 -24.20 11.34 20.87
N ALA A 553 -23.90 12.14 19.86
CA ALA A 553 -22.82 13.15 19.92
C ALA A 553 -23.02 14.17 21.06
N ASP A 554 -24.24 14.64 21.30
CA ASP A 554 -24.61 15.58 22.36
C ASP A 554 -24.35 15.01 23.76
N HIS A 555 -24.72 13.74 23.99
CA HIS A 555 -24.45 13.07 25.28
C HIS A 555 -22.94 12.84 25.49
N LEU A 556 -22.20 12.48 24.44
CA LEU A 556 -20.75 12.34 24.51
C LEU A 556 -20.08 13.69 24.80
N LEU A 557 -20.55 14.76 24.19
CA LEU A 557 -20.05 16.11 24.39
C LEU A 557 -20.18 16.56 25.86
N GLU A 558 -21.32 16.24 26.53
CA GLU A 558 -21.48 16.54 27.96
C GLU A 558 -20.45 15.78 28.83
N ILE A 559 -20.12 14.55 28.47
CA ILE A 559 -19.05 13.81 29.16
C ILE A 559 -17.70 14.50 28.92
N ILE A 560 -17.38 14.85 27.66
CA ILE A 560 -16.13 15.54 27.30
C ILE A 560 -15.93 16.82 28.10
N LYS A 561 -16.97 17.65 28.28
CA LYS A 561 -16.90 18.90 29.07
C LYS A 561 -16.53 18.68 30.55
N THR A 562 -16.79 17.48 31.07
CA THR A 562 -16.48 17.15 32.48
C THR A 562 -15.14 16.46 32.67
N MET A 563 -14.42 16.17 31.57
CA MET A 563 -13.15 15.42 31.64
C MET A 563 -12.00 16.27 32.22
N PRO A 564 -11.11 15.66 33.02
CA PRO A 564 -9.98 16.38 33.58
C PRO A 564 -9.02 16.90 32.49
N SER A 565 -8.56 18.12 32.66
CA SER A 565 -7.52 18.71 31.80
C SER A 565 -6.16 17.98 31.86
N GLN A 566 -5.97 17.07 32.80
CA GLN A 566 -4.73 16.29 32.98
C GLN A 566 -4.75 14.91 32.32
N SER A 567 -5.58 14.69 31.29
CA SER A 567 -5.60 13.44 30.52
C SER A 567 -4.30 13.22 29.75
N SER A 568 -3.92 11.95 29.50
CA SER A 568 -2.76 11.61 28.64
C SER A 568 -2.93 12.13 27.21
N SER A 569 -1.83 12.31 26.49
CA SER A 569 -1.86 12.72 25.07
C SER A 569 -2.71 11.78 24.23
N PHE A 570 -2.67 10.47 24.52
CA PHE A 570 -3.47 9.47 23.83
C PHE A 570 -4.98 9.70 24.04
N LEU A 571 -5.42 9.83 25.30
CA LEU A 571 -6.83 10.09 25.59
C LEU A 571 -7.30 11.42 25.03
N ARG A 572 -6.46 12.47 25.11
CA ARG A 572 -6.77 13.80 24.51
C ARG A 572 -6.98 13.67 23.00
N ARG A 573 -6.16 12.90 22.30
CA ARG A 573 -6.34 12.63 20.87
C ARG A 573 -7.69 11.96 20.60
N GLU A 574 -8.09 10.95 21.39
CA GLU A 574 -9.40 10.29 21.24
C GLU A 574 -10.56 11.30 21.45
N ILE A 575 -10.41 12.22 22.43
CA ILE A 575 -11.39 13.27 22.67
C ILE A 575 -11.45 14.24 21.49
N ILE A 576 -10.32 14.67 20.95
CA ILE A 576 -10.25 15.53 19.77
C ILE A 576 -11.00 14.90 18.60
N LEU A 577 -10.72 13.62 18.28
CA LEU A 577 -11.39 12.90 17.19
C LEU A 577 -12.91 12.82 17.36
N ALA A 578 -13.41 12.82 18.61
CA ALA A 578 -14.85 12.82 18.88
C ALA A 578 -15.55 14.15 18.53
N LEU A 579 -14.78 15.22 18.37
CA LEU A 579 -15.31 16.56 18.03
C LEU A 579 -15.54 16.78 16.53
N GLU A 580 -15.25 15.80 15.69
CA GLU A 580 -15.21 15.95 14.23
C GLU A 580 -16.48 16.61 13.66
N LYS A 581 -17.66 16.23 14.17
CA LYS A 581 -18.97 16.73 13.69
C LYS A 581 -19.49 17.96 14.43
N GLU A 582 -18.75 18.46 15.44
CA GLU A 582 -19.17 19.59 16.26
C GLU A 582 -19.03 20.92 15.53
N ALA A 583 -19.78 21.93 15.94
CA ALA A 583 -19.64 23.30 15.45
C ALA A 583 -18.26 23.87 15.82
N TYR A 584 -17.70 24.72 14.97
CA TYR A 584 -16.36 25.31 15.17
C TYR A 584 -16.19 25.97 16.55
N SER A 585 -17.19 26.68 17.04
CA SER A 585 -17.13 27.31 18.38
C SER A 585 -16.92 26.32 19.51
N THR A 586 -17.58 25.16 19.43
CA THR A 586 -17.42 24.05 20.38
C THR A 586 -16.01 23.42 20.24
N LYS A 587 -15.59 23.16 19.00
CA LYS A 587 -14.23 22.66 18.72
C LYS A 587 -13.17 23.58 19.31
N ASN A 588 -13.23 24.87 19.01
CA ASN A 588 -12.25 25.84 19.49
C ASN A 588 -12.16 25.90 21.03
N ALA A 589 -13.30 25.99 21.71
CA ALA A 589 -13.35 26.06 23.16
C ALA A 589 -12.74 24.82 23.85
N ILE A 590 -13.00 23.61 23.31
CA ILE A 590 -12.48 22.37 23.87
C ILE A 590 -11.01 22.18 23.49
N LEU A 591 -10.61 22.45 22.24
CA LEU A 591 -9.23 22.33 21.80
C LEU A 591 -8.29 23.19 22.64
N GLN A 592 -8.67 24.45 22.99
CA GLN A 592 -7.87 25.32 23.87
C GLN A 592 -7.49 24.65 25.20
N SER A 593 -8.38 23.81 25.76
CA SER A 593 -8.12 23.08 27.00
C SER A 593 -7.32 21.79 26.82
N LEU A 594 -7.30 21.24 25.61
CA LEU A 594 -6.65 19.97 25.32
C LEU A 594 -5.23 20.13 24.76
N LEU A 595 -4.90 21.28 24.14
CA LEU A 595 -3.58 21.51 23.56
C LEU A 595 -2.49 21.55 24.64
N LEU A 596 -1.38 20.90 24.34
CA LEU A 596 -0.16 20.89 25.14
C LEU A 596 1.04 21.13 24.21
N PRO A 597 2.15 21.69 24.71
CA PRO A 597 3.38 21.81 23.95
C PRO A 597 4.00 20.42 23.63
N TYR A 598 4.82 20.37 22.60
CA TYR A 598 5.63 19.20 22.20
C TYR A 598 4.81 17.93 21.93
N GLN A 599 3.64 18.05 21.29
CA GLN A 599 2.83 16.91 20.90
C GLN A 599 3.39 16.23 19.63
N ASP A 600 3.10 14.93 19.52
CA ASP A 600 3.53 14.13 18.38
C ASP A 600 2.64 14.33 17.13
N ALA A 601 3.07 13.75 16.01
CA ALA A 601 2.37 13.87 14.73
C ALA A 601 0.95 13.29 14.77
N TYR A 602 0.69 12.21 15.53
CA TYR A 602 -0.65 11.63 15.62
C TYR A 602 -1.64 12.59 16.31
N PHE A 603 -1.18 13.28 17.36
CA PHE A 603 -1.98 14.29 18.04
C PHE A 603 -2.25 15.48 17.12
N ASN A 604 -1.20 16.02 16.48
CA ASN A 604 -1.29 17.18 15.60
C ASN A 604 -2.21 16.92 14.39
N ASN A 605 -2.14 15.72 13.82
CA ASN A 605 -3.03 15.30 12.73
C ASN A 605 -4.49 15.21 13.18
N ALA A 606 -4.77 14.74 14.39
CA ALA A 606 -6.13 14.73 14.91
C ALA A 606 -6.70 16.16 15.05
N VAL A 607 -5.87 17.12 15.47
CA VAL A 607 -6.28 18.54 15.51
C VAL A 607 -6.58 19.07 14.11
N LYS A 608 -5.71 18.80 13.11
CA LYS A 608 -5.92 19.20 11.70
C LYS A 608 -7.21 18.61 11.16
N LEU A 609 -7.42 17.30 11.34
CA LEU A 609 -8.61 16.58 10.86
C LEU A 609 -9.91 17.21 11.40
N VAL A 610 -9.94 17.51 12.70
CA VAL A 610 -11.14 18.00 13.37
C VAL A 610 -11.42 19.44 13.02
N LEU A 611 -10.41 20.28 12.86
CA LEU A 611 -10.58 21.66 12.40
C LEU A 611 -11.11 21.73 10.96
N GLY A 612 -10.58 20.90 10.07
CA GLY A 612 -10.77 21.04 8.63
C GLY A 612 -9.98 22.23 8.07
N GLU A 613 -9.62 22.18 6.80
CA GLU A 613 -8.83 23.24 6.15
C GLU A 613 -9.48 24.63 6.25
N GLU A 614 -10.80 24.69 6.19
CA GLU A 614 -11.60 25.92 6.25
C GLU A 614 -11.49 26.66 7.57
N ASN A 615 -11.16 25.98 8.67
CA ASN A 615 -11.12 26.59 10.01
C ASN A 615 -9.70 26.86 10.52
N VAL A 616 -8.67 26.40 9.84
CA VAL A 616 -7.27 26.47 10.31
C VAL A 616 -6.81 27.92 10.52
N ASP A 617 -7.07 28.82 9.57
CA ASP A 617 -6.73 30.23 9.69
C ASP A 617 -7.48 30.96 10.80
N LEU A 618 -8.77 30.64 10.96
CA LEU A 618 -9.58 31.24 12.04
C LEU A 618 -9.08 30.77 13.41
N PHE A 619 -8.76 29.47 13.53
CA PHE A 619 -8.20 28.87 14.74
C PHE A 619 -6.87 29.53 15.14
N TYR A 620 -5.94 29.69 14.19
CA TYR A 620 -4.68 30.38 14.45
C TYR A 620 -4.90 31.83 14.92
N LYS A 621 -5.75 32.61 14.25
CA LYS A 621 -6.03 34.00 14.63
C LYS A 621 -6.58 34.13 16.05
N GLN A 622 -7.45 33.20 16.46
CA GLN A 622 -8.06 33.20 17.79
C GLN A 622 -7.11 32.68 18.90
N ASN A 623 -6.12 31.88 18.54
CA ASN A 623 -5.20 31.23 19.49
C ASN A 623 -3.75 31.62 19.27
N LYS A 624 -3.48 32.75 18.59
CA LYS A 624 -2.14 33.14 18.15
C LYS A 624 -1.14 33.18 19.32
N GLU A 625 -1.51 33.81 20.45
CA GLU A 625 -0.65 33.92 21.62
C GLU A 625 -0.20 32.57 22.18
N LEU A 626 -1.07 31.58 22.18
CA LEU A 626 -0.74 30.20 22.58
C LEU A 626 0.14 29.51 21.55
N LEU A 627 -0.31 29.50 20.29
CA LEU A 627 0.28 28.71 19.23
C LEU A 627 1.67 29.18 18.79
N THR A 628 2.03 30.47 19.06
CA THR A 628 3.37 30.99 18.79
C THR A 628 4.36 30.77 19.92
N GLN A 629 3.94 30.15 21.04
CA GLN A 629 4.85 29.78 22.13
C GLN A 629 5.74 28.61 21.73
N GLU A 630 6.85 28.46 22.41
CA GLU A 630 7.73 27.33 22.26
C GLU A 630 6.98 25.99 22.53
N GLY A 631 7.23 24.99 21.71
CA GLY A 631 6.57 23.68 21.80
C GLY A 631 5.35 23.49 20.91
N TYR A 632 4.79 24.57 20.32
CA TYR A 632 3.66 24.46 19.39
C TYR A 632 4.07 24.54 17.91
N PHE A 633 5.37 24.64 17.63
CA PHE A 633 5.89 24.74 16.26
C PHE A 633 5.43 23.57 15.37
N ASP A 634 5.49 22.34 15.88
CA ASP A 634 5.10 21.14 15.11
C ASP A 634 3.60 21.07 14.84
N LEU A 635 2.78 21.58 15.77
CA LEU A 635 1.35 21.74 15.53
C LEU A 635 1.10 22.80 14.43
N LEU A 636 1.76 23.98 14.53
CA LEU A 636 1.65 25.01 13.51
C LEU A 636 2.16 24.54 12.15
N PHE A 637 3.25 23.78 12.12
CA PHE A 637 3.75 23.14 10.90
C PHE A 637 2.68 22.22 10.29
N THR A 638 2.04 21.37 11.10
CA THR A 638 0.97 20.48 10.63
C THR A 638 -0.23 21.27 10.08
N LEU A 639 -0.61 22.36 10.74
CA LEU A 639 -1.75 23.22 10.33
C LEU A 639 -1.41 24.17 9.18
N HIS A 640 -0.18 24.68 9.11
CA HIS A 640 0.37 25.68 8.15
C HIS A 640 -0.61 26.75 7.67
N PRO A 641 -1.33 27.46 8.59
CA PRO A 641 -2.30 28.48 8.20
C PRO A 641 -1.64 29.64 7.45
N ASN A 642 -2.29 30.15 6.39
CA ASN A 642 -1.77 31.31 5.64
C ASN A 642 -1.51 32.53 6.55
N SER A 643 -2.34 32.72 7.56
CA SER A 643 -2.21 33.82 8.52
C SER A 643 -0.99 33.70 9.48
N ALA A 644 -0.31 32.53 9.52
CA ALA A 644 0.93 32.33 10.26
C ALA A 644 2.20 32.61 9.43
N LEU A 645 2.07 33.16 8.22
CA LEU A 645 3.21 33.40 7.33
C LEU A 645 4.33 34.17 8.01
N ASP A 646 4.04 35.27 8.73
CA ASP A 646 5.07 36.05 9.40
C ASP A 646 5.79 35.27 10.50
N PHE A 647 5.09 34.39 11.21
CA PHE A 647 5.71 33.50 12.18
C PHE A 647 6.76 32.58 11.52
N PHE A 648 6.43 31.95 10.44
CA PHE A 648 7.37 31.05 9.72
C PHE A 648 8.49 31.86 9.04
N LYS A 649 8.21 33.03 8.45
CA LYS A 649 9.24 33.91 7.88
C LYS A 649 10.28 34.28 8.90
N ASN A 650 9.86 34.68 10.10
CA ASN A 650 10.77 35.05 11.19
C ASN A 650 11.69 33.86 11.55
N ILE A 651 11.17 32.63 11.62
CA ILE A 651 11.98 31.42 11.88
C ILE A 651 12.96 31.16 10.73
N VAL A 652 12.55 31.31 9.47
CA VAL A 652 13.46 31.12 8.31
C VAL A 652 14.63 32.12 8.37
N LEU A 653 14.39 33.32 8.81
CA LEU A 653 15.39 34.41 8.89
C LEU A 653 16.23 34.36 10.18
N ASP A 654 15.74 33.70 11.22
CA ASP A 654 16.41 33.62 12.53
C ASP A 654 17.65 32.72 12.45
N THR A 655 18.83 33.34 12.58
CA THR A 655 20.13 32.67 12.55
C THR A 655 20.42 31.83 13.79
N GLU A 656 19.76 32.12 14.91
CA GLU A 656 19.88 31.35 16.15
C GLU A 656 19.10 30.03 16.11
N SER A 657 18.06 29.98 15.28
CA SER A 657 17.31 28.73 15.05
C SER A 657 18.13 27.73 14.25
N THR A 658 17.98 26.42 14.57
CA THR A 658 18.68 25.36 13.84
C THR A 658 18.30 25.36 12.35
N LEU A 659 19.24 24.97 11.49
CA LEU A 659 19.00 24.89 10.04
C LEU A 659 17.80 24.00 9.72
N GLU A 660 17.63 22.89 10.42
CA GLU A 660 16.49 21.97 10.28
C GLU A 660 15.16 22.68 10.58
N LYS A 661 15.05 23.42 11.70
CA LYS A 661 13.84 24.17 12.05
C LYS A 661 13.54 25.26 11.02
N ARG A 662 14.55 25.94 10.52
CA ARG A 662 14.42 26.95 9.46
C ARG A 662 13.92 26.35 8.15
N LYS A 663 14.45 25.20 7.72
CA LYS A 663 14.00 24.46 6.54
C LYS A 663 12.57 23.95 6.71
N LYS A 664 12.23 23.44 7.90
CA LYS A 664 10.87 23.00 8.21
C LYS A 664 9.87 24.16 8.17
N ALA A 665 10.26 25.36 8.64
CA ALA A 665 9.45 26.58 8.50
C ALA A 665 9.27 26.98 7.02
N LEU A 666 10.33 26.89 6.20
CA LEU A 666 10.25 27.14 4.77
C LEU A 666 9.35 26.12 4.06
N THR A 667 9.41 24.86 4.48
CA THR A 667 8.49 23.81 4.00
C THR A 667 7.04 24.19 4.31
N ALA A 668 6.72 24.64 5.53
CA ALA A 668 5.36 25.09 5.88
C ALA A 668 4.88 26.21 4.93
N ILE A 669 5.75 27.17 4.62
CA ILE A 669 5.42 28.24 3.65
C ILE A 669 5.18 27.65 2.25
N GLY A 670 5.96 26.64 1.85
CA GLY A 670 5.80 25.90 0.58
C GLY A 670 4.44 25.19 0.43
N PHE A 671 3.72 24.94 1.52
CA PHE A 671 2.36 24.38 1.52
C PHE A 671 1.25 25.45 1.66
N MET A 672 1.59 26.72 1.90
CA MET A 672 0.60 27.81 1.95
C MET A 672 0.14 28.20 0.55
N HIS A 673 -1.16 28.43 0.41
CA HIS A 673 -1.78 28.88 -0.84
C HIS A 673 -2.11 30.37 -0.78
N SER A 674 -1.07 31.22 -0.89
CA SER A 674 -1.25 32.68 -0.91
C SER A 674 -0.16 33.38 -1.73
N ARG A 675 -0.46 34.56 -2.29
CA ARG A 675 0.50 35.40 -3.01
C ARG A 675 1.62 35.88 -2.11
N GLU A 676 1.32 36.13 -0.85
CA GLU A 676 2.26 36.57 0.16
C GLU A 676 3.29 35.48 0.46
N ALA A 677 2.87 34.21 0.48
CA ALA A 677 3.78 33.06 0.63
C ALA A 677 4.76 32.98 -0.56
N VAL A 678 4.29 33.12 -1.79
CA VAL A 678 5.14 33.19 -2.98
C VAL A 678 6.17 34.30 -2.87
N GLN A 679 5.73 35.53 -2.51
CA GLN A 679 6.61 36.69 -2.36
C GLN A 679 7.67 36.46 -1.26
N ALA A 680 7.29 35.85 -0.15
CA ALA A 680 8.22 35.49 0.91
C ALA A 680 9.32 34.54 0.40
N VAL A 681 8.95 33.49 -0.33
CA VAL A 681 9.93 32.51 -0.84
C VAL A 681 10.82 33.14 -1.93
N LEU A 682 10.31 34.06 -2.75
CA LEU A 682 11.12 34.83 -3.70
C LEU A 682 12.22 35.62 -2.98
N THR A 683 11.94 36.20 -1.79
CA THR A 683 12.99 36.90 -1.03
C THR A 683 14.04 35.94 -0.46
N PHE A 684 13.69 34.69 -0.16
CA PHE A 684 14.63 33.69 0.37
C PHE A 684 15.58 33.13 -0.68
N LYS A 685 15.30 33.33 -1.97
CA LYS A 685 16.19 32.92 -3.07
C LYS A 685 17.61 33.54 -2.93
N THR A 686 17.71 34.71 -2.30
CA THR A 686 18.97 35.41 -2.04
C THR A 686 19.41 35.33 -0.57
N ASN A 687 18.94 34.35 0.17
CA ASN A 687 19.34 34.18 1.56
C ASN A 687 20.85 33.92 1.68
N PRO A 688 21.57 34.53 2.63
CA PRO A 688 23.00 34.29 2.85
C PRO A 688 23.34 32.82 3.16
N ASN A 689 22.42 32.08 3.74
CA ASN A 689 22.57 30.65 3.94
C ASN A 689 22.19 29.92 2.64
N GLN A 690 23.19 29.33 1.99
CA GLN A 690 23.06 28.65 0.71
C GLN A 690 21.98 27.55 0.76
N SER A 691 21.91 26.76 1.82
CA SER A 691 20.92 25.68 1.98
C SER A 691 19.48 26.19 2.00
N ILE A 692 19.24 27.38 2.59
CA ILE A 692 17.92 28.03 2.57
C ILE A 692 17.61 28.55 1.17
N ALA A 693 18.58 29.16 0.51
CA ALA A 693 18.43 29.67 -0.85
C ALA A 693 18.12 28.55 -1.85
N GLU A 694 18.83 27.45 -1.76
CA GLU A 694 18.61 26.25 -2.59
C GLU A 694 17.20 25.67 -2.37
N GLU A 695 16.77 25.55 -1.12
CA GLU A 695 15.43 25.04 -0.82
C GLU A 695 14.33 26.01 -1.23
N ALA A 696 14.54 27.32 -1.07
CA ALA A 696 13.63 28.35 -1.59
C ALA A 696 13.50 28.25 -3.11
N ASN A 697 14.61 28.09 -3.83
CA ASN A 697 14.59 27.92 -5.27
C ASN A 697 13.87 26.62 -5.68
N TYR A 698 14.06 25.51 -4.94
CA TYR A 698 13.29 24.29 -5.14
C TYR A 698 11.78 24.55 -5.03
N TRP A 699 11.32 25.21 -3.95
CA TRP A 699 9.89 25.49 -3.74
C TRP A 699 9.30 26.37 -4.84
N LEU A 700 10.03 27.39 -5.33
CA LEU A 700 9.57 28.22 -6.43
C LEU A 700 9.39 27.41 -7.71
N VAL A 701 10.41 26.65 -8.11
CA VAL A 701 10.34 25.80 -9.30
C VAL A 701 9.23 24.76 -9.19
N PHE A 702 9.16 24.09 -8.06
CA PHE A 702 8.19 23.04 -7.82
C PHE A 702 6.74 23.56 -7.81
N ARG A 703 6.48 24.62 -7.02
CA ARG A 703 5.13 25.13 -6.82
C ARG A 703 4.60 25.99 -7.99
N SER A 704 5.47 26.52 -8.84
CA SER A 704 5.06 27.25 -10.06
C SER A 704 4.25 26.36 -11.02
N SER A 705 4.44 25.04 -10.97
CA SER A 705 3.72 24.10 -11.82
C SER A 705 2.46 23.50 -11.18
N ASN A 706 2.17 23.82 -9.92
CA ASN A 706 1.00 23.26 -9.20
C ASN A 706 0.34 24.32 -8.30
N LEU A 707 0.52 24.27 -6.97
CA LEU A 707 -0.22 25.08 -6.00
C LEU A 707 -0.12 26.59 -6.22
N TRP A 708 1.00 27.10 -6.74
CA TRP A 708 1.25 28.52 -6.97
C TRP A 708 1.13 28.95 -8.44
N SER A 709 0.72 28.07 -9.34
CA SER A 709 0.70 28.34 -10.77
C SER A 709 -0.05 29.61 -11.17
N GLU A 710 -1.11 29.96 -10.44
CA GLU A 710 -1.97 31.15 -10.70
C GLU A 710 -1.70 32.30 -9.73
N LEU A 711 -0.81 32.13 -8.75
CA LEU A 711 -0.57 33.14 -7.70
C LEU A 711 0.51 34.17 -8.08
N HIS A 712 1.30 33.90 -9.14
CA HIS A 712 2.38 34.74 -9.61
C HIS A 712 2.50 34.67 -11.11
N ASP A 713 2.91 35.77 -11.73
CA ASP A 713 3.24 35.79 -13.16
C ASP A 713 4.63 35.18 -13.37
N TRP A 714 4.65 33.92 -13.78
CA TRP A 714 5.88 33.16 -14.05
C TRP A 714 6.47 33.45 -15.43
N SER A 715 5.81 34.31 -16.26
CA SER A 715 6.23 34.62 -17.62
C SER A 715 7.42 35.59 -17.69
N ASP A 716 7.72 36.30 -16.62
CA ASP A 716 8.88 37.21 -16.50
C ASP A 716 10.24 36.48 -16.41
N ASP A 717 10.20 35.15 -16.41
CA ASP A 717 11.44 34.37 -16.52
C ASP A 717 11.98 34.48 -17.98
N ALA A 718 13.07 35.21 -18.16
CA ALA A 718 13.74 35.39 -19.44
C ALA A 718 14.03 34.07 -20.18
N ASP A 719 14.16 32.98 -19.44
CA ASP A 719 14.28 31.60 -19.92
C ASP A 719 12.97 31.08 -20.55
N ALA A 720 11.79 31.45 -20.06
CA ALA A 720 10.50 30.96 -20.58
C ALA A 720 10.24 31.60 -21.96
N LEU A 721 10.57 32.88 -22.14
CA LEU A 721 10.45 33.60 -23.40
C LEU A 721 11.43 33.08 -24.45
N ALA A 722 12.67 32.75 -24.04
CA ALA A 722 13.66 32.13 -24.88
C ALA A 722 13.21 30.73 -25.35
N LYS A 723 12.61 29.94 -24.45
CA LYS A 723 12.04 28.62 -24.75
C LYS A 723 10.86 28.71 -25.74
N GLN A 724 9.94 29.65 -25.58
CA GLN A 724 8.87 29.90 -26.55
C GLN A 724 9.38 30.27 -27.95
N LYS A 725 10.39 31.15 -28.04
CA LYS A 725 11.01 31.50 -29.33
C LYS A 725 11.70 30.33 -30.01
N ILE A 726 12.32 29.47 -29.23
CA ILE A 726 12.93 28.22 -29.72
C ILE A 726 11.82 27.25 -30.20
N LEU A 727 10.73 27.11 -29.46
CA LEU A 727 9.58 26.26 -29.82
C LEU A 727 8.97 26.68 -31.18
N PHE A 728 8.76 28.01 -31.40
CA PHE A 728 8.26 28.52 -32.66
C PHE A 728 9.19 28.24 -33.86
N LYS A 729 10.50 28.39 -33.67
CA LYS A 729 11.51 28.04 -34.68
C LYS A 729 11.49 26.57 -35.04
N MET A 730 11.15 25.71 -34.09
CA MET A 730 11.15 24.27 -34.25
C MET A 730 9.94 23.75 -34.99
N LEU A 731 8.76 24.31 -34.72
CA LEU A 731 7.54 23.98 -35.48
C LEU A 731 7.73 24.26 -36.96
N ALA A 732 8.33 25.42 -37.32
CA ALA A 732 8.67 25.73 -38.70
C ALA A 732 9.70 24.76 -39.31
N ASN A 733 10.67 24.28 -38.52
CA ASN A 733 11.66 23.29 -38.98
C ASN A 733 11.06 21.87 -39.16
N LYS A 734 10.03 21.49 -38.36
CA LYS A 734 9.30 20.22 -38.54
C LYS A 734 8.67 20.13 -39.93
N GLU A 735 7.97 21.20 -40.36
CA GLU A 735 7.36 21.24 -41.69
C GLU A 735 8.41 21.14 -42.78
N LYS A 736 9.54 21.86 -42.67
CA LYS A 736 10.66 21.77 -43.60
C LYS A 736 11.25 20.38 -43.71
N VAL A 737 11.45 19.68 -42.58
CA VAL A 737 12.01 18.33 -42.57
C VAL A 737 11.08 17.32 -43.21
N GLN A 738 9.77 17.49 -43.03
CA GLN A 738 8.74 16.62 -43.62
C GLN A 738 8.46 16.91 -45.07
N ASN A 739 8.75 18.12 -45.58
CA ASN A 739 8.40 18.56 -46.92
C ASN A 739 9.37 18.00 -47.98
N VAL A 740 8.87 17.07 -48.81
CA VAL A 740 9.64 16.40 -49.86
C VAL A 740 10.07 17.32 -51.02
N ASN A 741 9.47 18.49 -51.18
CA ASN A 741 9.78 19.45 -52.25
C ASN A 741 10.94 20.38 -51.91
N ILE A 742 11.45 20.35 -50.67
CA ILE A 742 12.63 21.12 -50.25
C ILE A 742 13.93 20.38 -50.63
N ALA A 743 14.93 21.11 -51.11
CA ALA A 743 16.21 20.53 -51.49
C ALA A 743 16.82 19.72 -50.33
N PHE A 744 17.51 18.61 -50.64
CA PHE A 744 18.12 17.72 -49.64
C PHE A 744 19.07 18.45 -48.69
N GLY A 745 19.88 19.37 -49.21
CA GLY A 745 20.83 20.17 -48.41
C GLY A 745 20.11 21.00 -47.35
N ASP A 746 19.00 21.65 -47.70
CA ASP A 746 18.20 22.46 -46.77
C ASP A 746 17.50 21.58 -45.71
N ARG A 747 16.98 20.42 -46.11
CA ARG A 747 16.40 19.45 -45.19
C ARG A 747 17.43 18.89 -44.20
N LYS A 748 18.66 18.57 -44.73
CA LYS A 748 19.75 18.11 -43.89
C LYS A 748 20.19 19.19 -42.90
N ASN A 749 20.38 20.43 -43.34
CA ASN A 749 20.73 21.54 -42.44
C ASN A 749 19.66 21.82 -41.40
N THR A 750 18.39 21.72 -41.79
CA THR A 750 17.27 21.83 -40.89
C THR A 750 17.31 20.70 -39.80
N ALA A 751 17.50 19.45 -40.20
CA ALA A 751 17.62 18.33 -39.28
C ALA A 751 18.81 18.48 -38.32
N LEU A 752 20.01 18.92 -38.84
CA LEU A 752 21.19 19.19 -38.01
C LEU A 752 20.93 20.32 -36.99
N SER A 753 20.18 21.36 -37.37
CA SER A 753 19.78 22.45 -36.48
C SER A 753 18.79 21.96 -35.40
N MET A 754 17.85 21.11 -35.78
CA MET A 754 16.86 20.51 -34.85
C MET A 754 17.55 19.59 -33.83
N ALA A 755 18.53 18.81 -34.24
CA ALA A 755 19.27 17.89 -33.34
C ALA A 755 20.02 18.60 -32.18
N LYS A 756 20.31 19.91 -32.32
CA LYS A 756 21.01 20.70 -31.31
C LYS A 756 20.16 21.16 -30.13
N ASN A 757 18.88 20.93 -30.17
CA ASN A 757 17.95 21.34 -29.10
C ASN A 757 16.93 20.24 -28.83
N GLU A 758 16.40 20.23 -27.62
CA GLU A 758 15.61 19.12 -27.09
C GLU A 758 14.34 18.80 -27.90
N VAL A 759 13.52 19.83 -28.18
CA VAL A 759 12.24 19.63 -28.89
C VAL A 759 12.47 19.23 -30.34
N GLY A 760 13.42 19.83 -31.02
CA GLY A 760 13.78 19.46 -32.40
C GLY A 760 14.35 18.05 -32.49
N ALA A 761 15.23 17.69 -31.55
CA ALA A 761 15.78 16.34 -31.45
C ALA A 761 14.66 15.31 -31.23
N GLN A 762 13.68 15.62 -30.36
CA GLN A 762 12.53 14.75 -30.13
C GLN A 762 11.63 14.60 -31.38
N ILE A 763 11.41 15.68 -32.13
CA ILE A 763 10.70 15.65 -33.42
C ILE A 763 11.44 14.76 -34.42
N LEU A 764 12.76 14.88 -34.52
CA LEU A 764 13.57 14.04 -35.39
C LEU A 764 13.52 12.55 -35.00
N LEU A 765 13.59 12.25 -33.70
CA LEU A 765 13.40 10.90 -33.19
C LEU A 765 12.03 10.32 -33.59
N ASP A 766 10.98 11.10 -33.46
CA ASP A 766 9.61 10.71 -33.82
C ASP A 766 9.48 10.43 -35.35
N LEU A 767 10.08 11.29 -36.16
CA LEU A 767 10.09 11.12 -37.60
C LEU A 767 10.87 9.88 -38.05
N LEU A 768 11.98 9.57 -37.37
CA LEU A 768 12.78 8.36 -37.60
C LEU A 768 12.03 7.10 -37.13
N LYS A 769 11.44 7.12 -35.92
CA LYS A 769 10.64 6.00 -35.37
C LYS A 769 9.45 5.64 -36.29
N LYS A 770 8.84 6.63 -36.93
CA LYS A 770 7.72 6.44 -37.84
C LYS A 770 8.12 6.15 -39.29
N ASN A 771 9.44 5.98 -39.55
CA ASN A 771 9.98 5.80 -40.90
C ASN A 771 9.56 6.90 -41.91
N ILE A 772 9.28 8.11 -41.44
CA ILE A 772 8.98 9.29 -42.27
C ILE A 772 10.28 9.83 -42.89
N LEU A 773 11.37 9.84 -42.11
CA LEU A 773 12.71 10.11 -42.62
C LEU A 773 13.34 8.81 -43.09
N THR A 774 13.77 8.78 -44.35
CA THR A 774 14.37 7.60 -44.98
C THR A 774 15.67 7.96 -45.70
N GLY A 775 16.51 6.96 -45.98
CA GLY A 775 17.76 7.10 -46.73
C GLY A 775 18.76 8.06 -46.08
N ALA A 776 19.55 8.76 -46.89
CA ALA A 776 20.63 9.64 -46.43
C ALA A 776 20.21 10.77 -45.47
N LEU A 777 18.95 11.17 -45.48
CA LEU A 777 18.43 12.16 -44.52
C LEU A 777 18.19 11.52 -43.15
N ALA A 778 17.70 10.27 -43.11
CA ALA A 778 17.56 9.51 -41.90
C ALA A 778 18.90 9.26 -41.23
N ASP A 779 19.90 8.86 -42.03
CA ASP A 779 21.27 8.61 -41.56
C ASP A 779 21.93 9.88 -41.00
N SER A 780 21.77 11.00 -41.71
CA SER A 780 22.28 12.30 -41.23
C SER A 780 21.61 12.75 -39.95
N SER A 781 20.29 12.52 -39.84
CA SER A 781 19.52 12.85 -38.64
C SER A 781 19.93 11.97 -37.44
N ARG A 782 20.11 10.66 -37.68
CA ARG A 782 20.60 9.71 -36.64
C ARG A 782 21.99 10.12 -36.14
N MET A 783 22.92 10.41 -37.07
CA MET A 783 24.27 10.86 -36.69
C MET A 783 24.24 12.15 -35.87
N ALA A 784 23.39 13.11 -36.24
CA ALA A 784 23.25 14.37 -35.51
C ALA A 784 22.68 14.15 -34.10
N LEU A 785 21.68 13.24 -33.97
CA LEU A 785 21.11 12.89 -32.69
C LEU A 785 22.09 12.12 -31.80
N LEU A 786 22.93 11.24 -32.39
CA LEU A 786 24.02 10.55 -31.68
C LEU A 786 25.12 11.51 -31.19
N ALA A 787 25.31 12.62 -31.87
CA ALA A 787 26.23 13.68 -31.49
C ALA A 787 25.58 14.78 -30.61
N SER A 788 24.31 14.63 -30.22
CA SER A 788 23.59 15.64 -29.41
C SER A 788 24.24 15.82 -28.03
N ASP A 789 24.29 17.06 -27.55
CA ASP A 789 24.75 17.36 -26.18
C ASP A 789 23.78 16.87 -25.11
N LEU A 790 22.54 16.48 -25.51
CA LEU A 790 21.50 15.95 -24.63
C LEU A 790 21.62 14.42 -24.47
N PRO A 791 22.03 13.92 -23.29
CA PRO A 791 22.29 12.51 -23.05
C PRO A 791 21.13 11.59 -23.38
N ALA A 792 19.91 11.98 -23.00
CA ALA A 792 18.69 11.21 -23.25
C ALA A 792 18.35 11.08 -24.75
N ILE A 793 18.68 12.09 -25.54
CA ILE A 793 18.54 12.07 -27.00
C ILE A 793 19.54 11.11 -27.63
N ARG A 794 20.80 11.15 -27.19
CA ARG A 794 21.83 10.20 -27.67
C ARG A 794 21.40 8.74 -27.43
N LEU A 795 20.93 8.43 -26.25
CA LEU A 795 20.47 7.08 -25.90
C LEU A 795 19.31 6.61 -26.78
N GLN A 796 18.31 7.44 -27.02
CA GLN A 796 17.20 7.11 -27.92
C GLN A 796 17.66 6.94 -29.37
N ALA A 797 18.58 7.77 -29.84
CA ALA A 797 19.16 7.66 -31.16
C ALA A 797 19.98 6.38 -31.33
N GLN A 798 20.71 5.94 -30.31
CA GLN A 798 21.38 4.63 -30.27
C GLN A 798 20.39 3.48 -30.44
N GLY A 799 19.24 3.55 -29.78
CA GLY A 799 18.16 2.56 -29.94
C GLY A 799 17.61 2.45 -31.36
N LEU A 800 17.60 3.55 -32.12
CA LEU A 800 17.15 3.55 -33.52
C LEU A 800 18.16 2.90 -34.49
N ASN A 801 19.45 2.94 -34.17
CA ASN A 801 20.51 2.34 -35.01
C ASN A 801 20.53 0.80 -34.93
N GLN A 802 19.83 0.20 -33.96
CA GLN A 802 19.96 -1.23 -33.68
C GLN A 802 18.76 -2.09 -34.16
N MET A 803 17.76 -1.50 -34.79
CA MET A 803 16.76 -2.31 -35.50
C MET A 803 17.36 -3.15 -36.66
N GLU A 804 18.65 -2.94 -36.99
CA GLU A 804 19.35 -3.65 -38.08
C GLU A 804 20.38 -4.72 -37.60
N ASN A 805 20.69 -4.83 -36.32
CA ASN A 805 21.62 -5.85 -35.83
C ASN A 805 20.86 -6.97 -35.09
N GLU A 806 20.22 -7.86 -35.84
CA GLU A 806 19.50 -9.03 -35.29
C GLU A 806 20.39 -10.08 -34.58
N ASN A 807 21.70 -9.97 -34.64
CA ASN A 807 22.61 -11.03 -34.22
C ASN A 807 23.24 -10.88 -32.81
N LEU A 808 23.00 -9.80 -32.04
CA LEU A 808 23.54 -9.74 -30.68
C LEU A 808 22.53 -10.39 -29.71
N SER A 809 22.83 -11.59 -29.27
CA SER A 809 22.15 -12.28 -28.18
C SER A 809 22.95 -12.10 -26.89
N PHE A 810 22.27 -12.08 -25.75
CA PHE A 810 22.87 -12.02 -24.42
C PHE A 810 22.59 -13.35 -23.69
N PRO A 811 23.36 -14.44 -23.95
CA PRO A 811 23.13 -15.72 -23.28
C PRO A 811 23.49 -15.58 -21.79
N GLN A 812 22.52 -15.73 -20.93
CA GLN A 812 22.68 -15.55 -19.47
C GLN A 812 23.81 -16.42 -18.90
N ALA A 813 23.86 -17.71 -19.29
CA ALA A 813 24.89 -18.65 -18.81
C ALA A 813 26.32 -18.19 -19.18
N GLU A 814 26.52 -17.66 -20.38
CA GLU A 814 27.78 -17.14 -20.83
C GLU A 814 28.22 -15.92 -20.03
N ILE A 815 27.31 -14.94 -19.84
CA ILE A 815 27.57 -13.71 -19.11
C ILE A 815 27.87 -14.00 -17.63
N PHE A 816 27.12 -14.92 -17.03
CA PHE A 816 27.31 -15.29 -15.63
C PHE A 816 28.59 -16.10 -15.38
N GLY A 817 29.13 -16.77 -16.41
CA GLY A 817 30.41 -17.48 -16.37
C GLY A 817 31.62 -16.57 -16.52
N LEU A 818 31.46 -15.32 -16.90
CA LEU A 818 32.59 -14.38 -17.05
C LEU A 818 33.13 -13.92 -15.69
N VAL A 819 34.44 -13.75 -15.62
CA VAL A 819 35.09 -13.12 -14.46
C VAL A 819 34.73 -11.64 -14.47
N SER A 820 33.98 -11.17 -13.48
CA SER A 820 33.48 -9.80 -13.41
C SER A 820 34.40 -8.90 -12.56
N ASN A 821 34.43 -7.62 -12.90
CA ASN A 821 35.21 -6.57 -12.22
C ASN A 821 34.28 -5.42 -11.80
N THR A 822 34.07 -5.24 -10.51
CA THR A 822 33.19 -4.19 -9.95
C THR A 822 33.65 -2.76 -10.30
N ALA A 823 34.98 -2.50 -10.37
CA ALA A 823 35.49 -1.18 -10.74
C ALA A 823 35.21 -0.86 -12.23
N ALA A 824 35.39 -1.85 -13.11
CA ALA A 824 34.98 -1.73 -14.52
C ALA A 824 33.48 -1.55 -14.67
N GLY A 825 32.69 -2.27 -13.87
CA GLY A 825 31.24 -2.12 -13.83
C GLY A 825 30.76 -0.73 -13.40
N LYS A 826 31.45 -0.10 -12.45
CA LYS A 826 31.23 1.31 -12.08
C LYS A 826 31.48 2.26 -13.26
N GLU A 827 32.50 2.00 -14.05
CA GLU A 827 32.78 2.82 -15.23
C GLU A 827 31.71 2.64 -16.32
N VAL A 828 31.20 1.41 -16.51
CA VAL A 828 30.07 1.16 -17.40
C VAL A 828 28.83 1.91 -16.89
N PHE A 829 28.56 1.90 -15.58
CA PHE A 829 27.46 2.66 -14.99
C PHE A 829 27.62 4.17 -15.26
N ASN A 830 28.80 4.74 -14.99
CA ASN A 830 29.08 6.14 -15.20
C ASN A 830 28.98 6.60 -16.67
N THR A 831 29.21 5.70 -17.61
CA THR A 831 29.16 6.02 -19.05
C THR A 831 27.79 5.73 -19.69
N LYS A 832 27.07 4.71 -19.22
CA LYS A 832 25.85 4.22 -19.87
C LYS A 832 24.58 4.46 -19.07
N CYS A 833 24.63 4.48 -17.73
CA CYS A 833 23.45 4.44 -16.86
C CYS A 833 23.21 5.75 -16.09
N ILE A 834 24.25 6.44 -15.65
CA ILE A 834 24.21 7.64 -14.80
C ILE A 834 23.39 8.78 -15.40
N GLN A 835 23.23 8.78 -16.72
CA GLN A 835 22.49 9.81 -17.46
C GLN A 835 20.97 9.75 -17.20
N CYS A 836 20.47 8.60 -16.74
CA CYS A 836 19.06 8.40 -16.40
C CYS A 836 18.86 8.00 -14.94
N HIS A 837 19.81 7.27 -14.37
CA HIS A 837 19.70 6.71 -13.03
C HIS A 837 20.60 7.43 -12.03
N GLN A 838 20.05 7.63 -10.84
CA GLN A 838 20.81 8.07 -9.69
C GLN A 838 21.27 6.85 -8.89
N MET A 839 22.51 6.88 -8.42
CA MET A 839 23.06 5.95 -7.45
C MET A 839 23.83 6.74 -6.40
N ASP A 840 23.45 6.60 -5.12
CA ASP A 840 23.83 7.51 -4.04
C ASP A 840 23.44 8.97 -4.38
N LEU A 841 24.39 9.89 -4.41
CA LEU A 841 24.14 11.28 -4.79
C LEU A 841 24.62 11.59 -6.23
N LEU A 842 25.04 10.57 -6.98
CA LEU A 842 25.58 10.74 -8.33
C LEU A 842 24.53 10.33 -9.37
N GLY A 843 24.41 11.11 -10.44
CA GLY A 843 23.56 10.80 -11.59
C GLY A 843 22.27 11.61 -11.63
N MET A 844 21.48 11.35 -12.67
CA MET A 844 20.21 12.06 -12.93
C MET A 844 19.02 11.27 -12.40
N HIS A 845 17.99 12.00 -12.00
CA HIS A 845 16.76 11.42 -11.46
C HIS A 845 15.67 11.32 -12.56
N ILE A 846 16.01 10.70 -13.70
CA ILE A 846 15.08 10.46 -14.81
C ILE A 846 14.43 9.09 -14.64
N GLY A 847 15.25 8.04 -14.54
CA GLY A 847 14.84 6.69 -14.23
C GLY A 847 14.82 6.39 -12.73
N PRO A 848 14.44 5.17 -12.32
CA PRO A 848 14.46 4.75 -10.93
C PRO A 848 15.84 4.95 -10.28
N ASN A 849 15.84 5.34 -9.01
CA ASN A 849 17.06 5.40 -8.20
C ASN A 849 17.57 3.97 -7.93
N LEU A 850 18.87 3.74 -8.15
CA LEU A 850 19.52 2.43 -8.04
C LEU A 850 20.36 2.26 -6.77
N THR A 851 20.30 3.21 -5.82
CA THR A 851 21.13 3.20 -4.59
C THR A 851 21.00 1.88 -3.81
N TYR A 852 19.79 1.35 -3.74
CA TYR A 852 19.49 0.12 -3.00
C TYR A 852 19.04 -1.04 -3.91
N ILE A 853 19.41 -1.01 -5.18
CA ILE A 853 18.89 -1.96 -6.16
C ILE A 853 19.26 -3.41 -5.86
N SER A 854 20.40 -3.67 -5.23
CA SER A 854 20.83 -5.02 -4.85
C SER A 854 19.97 -5.65 -3.75
N SER A 855 19.28 -4.83 -2.95
CA SER A 855 18.32 -5.35 -1.95
C SER A 855 16.96 -5.69 -2.56
N LYS A 856 16.72 -5.31 -3.81
CA LYS A 856 15.49 -5.58 -4.55
C LYS A 856 15.67 -6.64 -5.63
N LEU A 857 16.72 -6.52 -6.43
CA LEU A 857 17.01 -7.39 -7.56
C LEU A 857 18.33 -8.10 -7.33
N ASP A 858 18.32 -9.41 -7.43
CA ASP A 858 19.53 -10.20 -7.52
C ASP A 858 20.20 -10.08 -8.91
N LYS A 859 21.29 -10.76 -9.10
CA LYS A 859 22.04 -10.73 -10.36
C LYS A 859 21.19 -11.12 -11.59
N VAL A 860 20.22 -12.03 -11.40
CA VAL A 860 19.31 -12.47 -12.48
C VAL A 860 18.28 -11.39 -12.79
N GLY A 861 17.65 -10.82 -11.78
CA GLY A 861 16.69 -9.73 -11.94
C GLY A 861 17.32 -8.47 -12.53
N LEU A 862 18.54 -8.13 -12.12
CA LEU A 862 19.33 -7.05 -12.73
C LEU A 862 19.63 -7.33 -14.21
N TYR A 863 20.03 -8.55 -14.53
CA TYR A 863 20.25 -8.98 -15.91
C TYR A 863 18.96 -8.82 -16.74
N GLU A 864 17.83 -9.32 -16.26
CA GLU A 864 16.55 -9.21 -16.98
C GLU A 864 16.12 -7.77 -17.17
N ALA A 865 16.24 -6.92 -16.15
CA ALA A 865 15.89 -5.51 -16.24
C ALA A 865 16.75 -4.74 -17.26
N ILE A 866 18.03 -5.10 -17.41
CA ILE A 866 18.95 -4.44 -18.34
C ILE A 866 18.82 -5.01 -19.76
N VAL A 867 18.66 -6.31 -19.90
CA VAL A 867 18.58 -6.96 -21.21
C VAL A 867 17.17 -6.86 -21.81
N TYR A 868 16.14 -6.97 -20.98
CA TYR A 868 14.71 -6.98 -21.37
C TYR A 868 13.88 -5.91 -20.63
N PRO A 869 14.19 -4.61 -20.77
CA PRO A 869 13.54 -3.56 -19.97
C PRO A 869 12.03 -3.38 -20.20
N ASN A 870 11.49 -4.01 -21.24
CA ASN A 870 10.06 -4.03 -21.52
C ASN A 870 9.32 -5.15 -20.77
N SER A 871 10.02 -6.09 -20.15
CA SER A 871 9.41 -7.22 -19.44
C SER A 871 8.69 -6.76 -18.16
N SER A 872 9.17 -5.65 -17.56
CA SER A 872 8.55 -5.05 -16.38
C SER A 872 8.92 -3.57 -16.30
N ILE A 873 7.93 -2.69 -16.33
CA ILE A 873 8.11 -1.23 -16.19
C ILE A 873 7.70 -0.86 -14.77
N VAL A 874 8.60 -0.20 -14.06
CA VAL A 874 8.36 0.28 -12.69
C VAL A 874 7.25 1.33 -12.71
N PHE A 875 6.31 1.23 -11.79
CA PHE A 875 5.21 2.17 -11.62
C PHE A 875 5.70 3.62 -11.48
N GLY A 876 5.05 4.55 -12.16
CA GLY A 876 5.46 5.96 -12.23
C GLY A 876 6.58 6.24 -13.25
N TYR A 877 7.07 5.19 -13.93
CA TYR A 877 8.05 5.30 -15.02
C TYR A 877 7.50 4.82 -16.36
N GLU A 878 6.17 4.71 -16.45
CA GLU A 878 5.49 4.53 -17.73
C GLU A 878 5.55 5.81 -18.54
N ALA A 879 5.90 5.68 -19.80
CA ALA A 879 5.94 6.83 -20.71
C ALA A 879 4.56 7.17 -21.25
N PHE A 880 4.34 8.46 -21.48
CA PHE A 880 3.16 8.97 -22.16
C PHE A 880 3.58 9.80 -23.39
N ASN A 881 2.85 9.59 -24.46
CA ASN A 881 2.91 10.42 -25.66
C ASN A 881 1.67 11.32 -25.66
N ILE A 882 1.90 12.63 -25.56
CA ILE A 882 0.85 13.62 -25.45
C ILE A 882 0.90 14.50 -26.68
N GLU A 883 -0.19 14.51 -27.43
CA GLU A 883 -0.38 15.38 -28.59
C GLU A 883 -1.30 16.53 -28.20
N MET A 884 -0.84 17.75 -28.41
CA MET A 884 -1.62 18.98 -28.19
C MET A 884 -2.44 19.34 -29.43
N LYS A 885 -3.45 20.20 -29.26
CA LYS A 885 -4.30 20.70 -30.37
C LYS A 885 -3.53 21.54 -31.37
N ASP A 886 -2.44 22.16 -30.94
CA ASP A 886 -1.49 22.91 -31.81
C ASP A 886 -0.44 21.99 -32.47
N GLU A 887 -0.67 20.66 -32.45
CA GLU A 887 0.19 19.62 -32.99
C GLU A 887 1.54 19.42 -32.27
N ASN A 888 1.83 20.15 -31.18
CA ASN A 888 2.97 19.88 -30.34
C ASN A 888 2.83 18.49 -29.71
N ARG A 889 3.96 17.81 -29.55
CA ARG A 889 4.03 16.49 -28.90
C ARG A 889 5.03 16.49 -27.78
N TYR A 890 4.59 15.93 -26.68
CA TYR A 890 5.38 15.77 -25.48
C TYR A 890 5.50 14.29 -25.15
N TYR A 891 6.68 13.88 -24.71
CA TYR A 891 6.98 12.49 -24.41
C TYR A 891 7.76 12.41 -23.10
N GLY A 892 7.27 11.65 -22.15
CA GLY A 892 7.89 11.55 -20.84
C GLY A 892 7.02 10.85 -19.81
N PHE A 893 7.42 10.94 -18.57
CA PHE A 893 6.70 10.36 -17.44
C PHE A 893 5.63 11.33 -16.93
N LEU A 894 4.45 10.82 -16.64
CA LEU A 894 3.39 11.60 -16.01
C LEU A 894 3.71 11.80 -14.53
N LEU A 895 3.94 13.04 -14.12
CA LEU A 895 4.20 13.39 -12.72
C LEU A 895 2.93 13.76 -11.96
N SER A 896 2.02 14.49 -12.61
CA SER A 896 0.77 14.90 -11.99
C SER A 896 -0.33 15.12 -13.02
N GLU A 897 -1.56 14.98 -12.60
CA GLU A 897 -2.75 15.29 -13.39
C GLU A 897 -3.87 15.78 -12.47
N ASN A 898 -4.42 16.95 -12.79
CA ASN A 898 -5.60 17.52 -12.13
C ASN A 898 -6.66 17.91 -13.17
N GLU A 899 -7.72 18.60 -12.77
CA GLU A 899 -8.81 18.99 -13.66
C GLU A 899 -8.34 19.85 -14.84
N ASN A 900 -7.39 20.77 -14.62
CA ASN A 900 -6.98 21.78 -15.59
C ASN A 900 -5.67 21.43 -16.31
N ASN A 901 -4.74 20.77 -15.61
CA ASN A 901 -3.37 20.59 -16.06
C ASN A 901 -2.93 19.14 -15.94
N LEU A 902 -1.95 18.77 -16.76
CA LEU A 902 -1.12 17.61 -16.57
C LEU A 902 0.36 18.02 -16.62
N THR A 903 1.17 17.43 -15.76
CA THR A 903 2.62 17.69 -15.72
C THR A 903 3.35 16.43 -16.11
N ILE A 904 4.23 16.53 -17.09
CA ILE A 904 5.12 15.45 -17.48
C ILE A 904 6.56 15.80 -17.15
N LYS A 905 7.37 14.78 -16.90
CA LYS A 905 8.83 14.87 -16.84
C LYS A 905 9.39 14.31 -18.11
N ASP A 906 10.04 15.13 -18.88
CA ASP A 906 10.67 14.69 -20.12
C ASP A 906 11.99 13.93 -19.86
N LEU A 907 12.61 13.45 -20.94
CA LEU A 907 13.83 12.67 -20.86
C LEU A 907 15.09 13.50 -20.52
N ALA A 908 14.97 14.83 -20.46
CA ALA A 908 16.00 15.70 -19.91
C ALA A 908 15.79 15.97 -18.40
N GLY A 909 14.76 15.36 -17.80
CA GLY A 909 14.41 15.57 -16.40
C GLY A 909 13.60 16.84 -16.14
N LYS A 910 13.17 17.54 -17.21
CA LYS A 910 12.42 18.80 -17.09
C LYS A 910 10.95 18.53 -16.91
N GLN A 911 10.34 19.26 -15.99
CA GLN A 911 8.90 19.25 -15.80
C GLN A 911 8.21 20.22 -16.76
N ILE A 912 7.18 19.73 -17.44
CA ILE A 912 6.40 20.49 -18.43
C ILE A 912 4.94 20.41 -18.02
N VAL A 913 4.33 21.57 -17.80
CA VAL A 913 2.90 21.69 -17.48
C VAL A 913 2.13 21.90 -18.77
N LEU A 914 1.14 21.07 -19.01
CA LEU A 914 0.28 21.11 -20.18
C LEU A 914 -1.16 21.34 -19.73
N LYS A 915 -1.86 22.29 -20.35
CA LYS A 915 -3.28 22.50 -20.09
C LYS A 915 -4.11 21.38 -20.70
N LYS A 916 -4.91 20.70 -19.93
CA LYS A 916 -5.76 19.59 -20.42
C LYS A 916 -6.72 20.03 -21.52
N SER A 917 -7.23 21.26 -21.47
CA SER A 917 -8.07 21.84 -22.52
C SER A 917 -7.39 21.92 -23.88
N GLU A 918 -6.05 21.93 -23.93
CA GLU A 918 -5.25 22.01 -25.15
C GLU A 918 -4.73 20.63 -25.60
N VAL A 919 -4.92 19.58 -24.78
CA VAL A 919 -4.53 18.21 -25.12
C VAL A 919 -5.49 17.65 -26.17
N LYS A 920 -4.94 17.12 -27.26
CA LYS A 920 -5.66 16.40 -28.30
C LYS A 920 -5.72 14.91 -28.02
N SER A 921 -4.60 14.31 -27.59
CA SER A 921 -4.53 12.91 -27.20
C SER A 921 -3.45 12.67 -26.14
N LYS A 922 -3.72 11.73 -25.23
CA LYS A 922 -2.76 11.21 -24.24
C LYS A 922 -2.74 9.69 -24.37
N VAL A 923 -1.61 9.14 -24.79
CA VAL A 923 -1.44 7.71 -25.01
C VAL A 923 -0.32 7.19 -24.11
N LYS A 924 -0.62 6.19 -23.29
CA LYS A 924 0.37 5.46 -22.51
C LYS A 924 1.15 4.50 -23.42
N GLU A 925 2.47 4.55 -23.35
CA GLU A 925 3.34 3.67 -24.11
C GLU A 925 3.42 2.29 -23.47
N THR A 926 3.52 1.26 -24.29
CA THR A 926 3.67 -0.13 -23.84
C THR A 926 5.14 -0.55 -23.66
N LYS A 927 6.07 0.32 -24.07
CA LYS A 927 7.51 0.04 -24.01
C LYS A 927 8.18 0.96 -23.00
N SER A 928 9.18 0.40 -22.29
CA SER A 928 10.05 1.15 -21.39
C SER A 928 10.85 2.21 -22.14
N LEU A 929 11.08 3.36 -21.49
CA LEU A 929 12.06 4.36 -21.95
C LEU A 929 13.50 3.92 -21.70
N MET A 930 13.72 2.92 -20.84
CA MET A 930 15.05 2.36 -20.63
C MET A 930 15.49 1.57 -21.88
N PRO A 931 16.61 1.92 -22.49
CA PRO A 931 17.16 1.16 -23.61
C PRO A 931 17.66 -0.22 -23.15
N ALA A 932 17.42 -1.25 -23.92
CA ALA A 932 18.00 -2.59 -23.65
C ALA A 932 19.54 -2.59 -23.76
N ALA A 933 20.21 -3.54 -23.12
CA ALA A 933 21.68 -3.71 -23.19
C ALA A 933 22.22 -3.68 -24.63
N LYS A 934 21.50 -4.33 -25.54
CA LYS A 934 21.79 -4.31 -26.98
C LYS A 934 21.81 -2.88 -27.55
N SER A 935 20.84 -2.06 -27.15
CA SER A 935 20.69 -0.67 -27.60
C SER A 935 21.76 0.26 -27.03
N LEU A 936 22.32 -0.10 -25.90
CA LEU A 936 23.42 0.62 -25.25
C LEU A 936 24.81 0.19 -25.74
N ASN A 937 24.89 -0.74 -26.71
CA ASN A 937 26.14 -1.37 -27.13
C ASN A 937 27.00 -1.88 -25.94
N ILE A 938 26.35 -2.52 -24.98
CA ILE A 938 26.98 -3.16 -23.83
C ILE A 938 27.52 -4.51 -24.31
N SER A 939 28.82 -4.75 -24.18
CA SER A 939 29.40 -6.09 -24.45
C SER A 939 29.04 -7.09 -23.34
N HIS A 940 29.25 -8.39 -23.59
CA HIS A 940 29.03 -9.42 -22.57
C HIS A 940 29.87 -9.18 -21.31
N GLN A 941 31.15 -8.77 -21.48
CA GLN A 941 32.02 -8.48 -20.35
C GLN A 941 31.55 -7.21 -19.59
N GLU A 942 31.22 -6.14 -20.30
CA GLU A 942 30.65 -4.93 -19.65
C GLU A 942 29.36 -5.20 -18.91
N LEU A 943 28.51 -6.09 -19.43
CA LEU A 943 27.29 -6.49 -18.72
C LEU A 943 27.60 -7.30 -17.44
N ALA A 944 28.55 -8.24 -17.52
CA ALA A 944 28.98 -8.99 -16.35
C ALA A 944 29.58 -8.08 -15.26
N ASP A 945 30.39 -7.10 -15.65
CA ASP A 945 31.02 -6.12 -14.77
C ASP A 945 29.95 -5.17 -14.15
N LEU A 946 29.01 -4.68 -14.96
CA LEU A 946 27.89 -3.83 -14.51
C LEU A 946 27.01 -4.56 -13.50
N LEU A 947 26.67 -5.82 -13.78
CA LEU A 947 25.89 -6.66 -12.85
C LEU A 947 26.62 -6.82 -11.52
N ALA A 948 27.94 -7.05 -11.54
CA ALA A 948 28.74 -7.14 -10.33
C ALA A 948 28.72 -5.83 -9.54
N TYR A 949 28.85 -4.69 -10.22
CA TYR A 949 28.80 -3.36 -9.58
C TYR A 949 27.45 -3.09 -8.95
N LEU A 950 26.36 -3.28 -9.68
CA LEU A 950 24.99 -3.05 -9.18
C LEU A 950 24.64 -4.00 -8.02
N SER A 951 25.19 -5.22 -8.01
CA SER A 951 25.02 -6.16 -6.89
C SER A 951 25.74 -5.74 -5.60
N THR A 952 26.64 -4.74 -5.65
CA THR A 952 27.29 -4.17 -4.46
C THR A 952 26.63 -2.91 -3.92
N SER A 953 25.52 -2.47 -4.52
CA SER A 953 24.76 -1.32 -4.03
C SER A 953 24.31 -1.59 -2.57
N LYS A 954 24.50 -0.61 -1.69
CA LYS A 954 24.43 -0.79 -0.24
C LYS A 954 23.01 -1.15 0.23
N ILE A 955 22.97 -2.05 1.20
CA ILE A 955 21.80 -2.34 2.05
C ILE A 955 21.61 -1.21 3.06
#